data_8e277d5cba54b06659b6d213e2df430b
#
_entry.id   8e277d5cba54b06659b6d213e2df430b
#
_cell.length_a   1.000
_cell.length_b   1.000
_cell.length_c   1.000
_cell.angle_alpha   90.00
_cell.angle_beta   90.00
_cell.angle_gamma   90.00
#
_symmetry.space_group_name_H-M   'P 1'
#
loop_
_entity.id
_entity.type
_entity.pdbx_description
1 polymer ?
#
loop_
_entity_poly.entity_id
_entity_poly.type
_entity_poly.pdbx_seq_one_letter_code
_entity_poly.pdbx_strand_id
1 'polypeptide(L)'
;MANSDIFVGRKDELNEFTKALENPLGQAIIVVGNRGMGKTWLVNRMAKTASEYPALKCGCVRYEVTPTDSPDSTMSLMMDNAFEAGQVKEGSLDGTKRGLEQWRSFLNVFNLGDLVLSLRRDPTKDTRQQFLERLELISKRMPPNGRAIFIIDPEKEMAEKSDQAWAIVVKNLPEKIKLIFAQRTEDTLVGSEVIDGLDNVVKIPGDTLDALSEEDVDELVNCRQANLRVEIPELRKVLSRYKGHPYAIGAALDLVEEGIKLEELPKTGKPTEFAAKQWEKISEKGDEAIKLFESYATLEVAVPDDVMEYVSKVGTTTRKRLQNDKYLRGLLRDESGGRRTYHSILADYILGQMSEEEKKEYHKRAVKIYRGKLKKAKKEQTKPDELAAMRLAEHVLEAEGKEAFVLAFINECFEPLQNLGLLDEAIDLSKRTLGYVKKDSEEQAMVLGNLGIIYGTKEELDKAEEMHKKSLEIVKKLGHLVGMASDYGNLGLIYKTRGELDKAEEMLKKSLEINERIGKQEGMANQYGNLGNIYQTKGELDKAEEMYGKVLDIEKQLGRPDSIAKAFGNLGIIYHIRGDLDKAEEMYKKSLEIDERIGRQEGMANQYRNLGVLHELRGNSGKAKEYWEKARDLFKKIGMPNEVKKVEGLIEKINEK
;
A
#
# COMPACT_ATOMS: atom_id res chain seq x y z
N MET A 1 5.45 -28.09 5.70
CA MET A 1 4.22 -28.92 5.51
C MET A 1 3.93 -28.97 4.02
N ALA A 2 4.49 -30.00 3.35
CA ALA A 2 4.42 -30.15 1.90
C ALA A 2 3.02 -30.45 1.32
N ASN A 3 1.99 -30.57 2.17
CA ASN A 3 0.61 -30.78 1.76
C ASN A 3 -0.30 -29.77 2.48
N SER A 4 -0.43 -28.58 1.90
CA SER A 4 -1.39 -27.56 2.34
C SER A 4 -2.85 -28.04 2.36
N ASP A 5 -3.13 -29.21 1.77
CA ASP A 5 -4.46 -29.79 1.64
C ASP A 5 -4.85 -30.72 2.79
N ILE A 6 -3.89 -31.14 3.63
CA ILE A 6 -4.16 -32.00 4.78
C ILE A 6 -4.37 -31.11 6.01
N PHE A 7 -5.62 -30.81 6.31
CA PHE A 7 -6.04 -30.15 7.53
C PHE A 7 -6.84 -31.13 8.39
N VAL A 8 -6.41 -31.27 9.63
CA VAL A 8 -7.02 -32.21 10.58
C VAL A 8 -7.31 -31.50 11.89
N GLY A 9 -8.41 -31.88 12.53
CA GLY A 9 -8.85 -31.29 13.78
C GLY A 9 -9.57 -29.96 13.65
N ARG A 10 -9.75 -29.29 14.75
CA ARG A 10 -10.42 -27.98 14.84
C ARG A 10 -11.89 -27.99 14.39
N LYS A 11 -12.60 -29.12 14.63
CA LYS A 11 -14.00 -29.29 14.20
C LYS A 11 -14.92 -28.30 14.88
N ASP A 12 -14.69 -28.02 16.16
CA ASP A 12 -15.53 -27.09 16.94
C ASP A 12 -15.32 -25.66 16.47
N GLU A 13 -14.06 -25.22 16.23
CA GLU A 13 -13.74 -23.92 15.70
C GLU A 13 -14.31 -23.72 14.29
N LEU A 14 -14.30 -24.75 13.44
CA LEU A 14 -14.92 -24.72 12.12
C LEU A 14 -16.45 -24.68 12.19
N ASN A 15 -17.06 -25.34 13.16
CA ASN A 15 -18.51 -25.28 13.38
C ASN A 15 -18.94 -23.88 13.86
N GLU A 16 -18.18 -23.25 14.76
CA GLU A 16 -18.42 -21.87 15.19
C GLU A 16 -18.25 -20.90 14.03
N PHE A 17 -17.22 -21.08 13.21
CA PHE A 17 -17.01 -20.30 12.00
C PHE A 17 -18.17 -20.45 11.01
N THR A 18 -18.69 -21.67 10.81
CA THR A 18 -19.82 -21.91 9.93
C THR A 18 -21.07 -21.18 10.41
N LYS A 19 -21.35 -21.20 11.71
CA LYS A 19 -22.45 -20.41 12.30
C LYS A 19 -22.28 -18.91 12.06
N ALA A 20 -21.04 -18.39 12.19
CA ALA A 20 -20.74 -17.00 11.88
C ALA A 20 -20.91 -16.67 10.40
N LEU A 21 -20.62 -17.60 9.48
CA LEU A 21 -20.87 -17.42 8.04
C LEU A 21 -22.36 -17.33 7.70
N GLU A 22 -23.18 -18.15 8.33
CA GLU A 22 -24.64 -18.16 8.12
C GLU A 22 -25.29 -16.86 8.56
N ASN A 23 -24.75 -16.18 9.57
CA ASN A 23 -25.24 -14.88 10.01
C ASN A 23 -25.07 -13.83 8.87
N PRO A 24 -26.15 -13.17 8.42
CA PRO A 24 -26.06 -12.16 7.37
C PRO A 24 -25.37 -10.86 7.82
N LEU A 25 -25.31 -10.57 9.12
CA LEU A 25 -24.70 -9.35 9.62
C LEU A 25 -23.20 -9.30 9.34
N GLY A 26 -22.66 -8.11 9.19
CA GLY A 26 -21.22 -7.87 9.15
C GLY A 26 -20.58 -8.26 10.48
N GLN A 27 -19.54 -9.11 10.45
CA GLN A 27 -18.91 -9.61 11.67
C GLN A 27 -17.38 -9.63 11.55
N ALA A 28 -16.72 -9.32 12.66
CA ALA A 28 -15.31 -9.61 12.84
C ALA A 28 -15.16 -10.95 13.56
N ILE A 29 -14.30 -11.82 13.03
CA ILE A 29 -13.97 -13.13 13.58
C ILE A 29 -12.52 -13.10 14.03
N ILE A 30 -12.27 -13.28 15.32
CA ILE A 30 -10.93 -13.19 15.89
C ILE A 30 -10.45 -14.59 16.26
N VAL A 31 -9.34 -15.01 15.66
CA VAL A 31 -8.66 -16.28 15.93
C VAL A 31 -7.42 -15.99 16.77
N VAL A 32 -7.47 -16.34 18.06
CA VAL A 32 -6.38 -16.07 19.00
C VAL A 32 -5.60 -17.36 19.31
N GLY A 33 -4.29 -17.28 19.39
CA GLY A 33 -3.47 -18.42 19.79
C GLY A 33 -1.98 -18.10 19.82
N ASN A 34 -1.23 -18.85 20.60
CA ASN A 34 0.22 -18.73 20.70
C ASN A 34 0.93 -19.05 19.39
N ARG A 35 2.21 -18.69 19.31
CA ARG A 35 3.05 -18.97 18.13
C ARG A 35 3.16 -20.49 17.91
N GLY A 36 2.97 -20.92 16.66
CA GLY A 36 3.05 -22.34 16.29
C GLY A 36 1.76 -23.16 16.54
N MET A 37 0.70 -22.57 17.09
CA MET A 37 -0.56 -23.26 17.41
C MET A 37 -1.50 -23.45 16.21
N GLY A 38 -1.06 -23.15 15.00
CA GLY A 38 -1.80 -23.45 13.77
C GLY A 38 -2.85 -22.42 13.36
N LYS A 39 -2.80 -21.17 13.87
CA LYS A 39 -3.72 -20.09 13.47
C LYS A 39 -3.85 -19.93 11.95
N THR A 40 -2.74 -19.74 11.29
CA THR A 40 -2.68 -19.60 9.82
C THR A 40 -3.31 -20.82 9.11
N TRP A 41 -3.14 -22.00 9.66
CA TRP A 41 -3.76 -23.23 9.16
C TRP A 41 -5.27 -23.20 9.31
N LEU A 42 -5.74 -22.84 10.50
CA LEU A 42 -7.18 -22.74 10.77
C LEU A 42 -7.84 -21.69 9.87
N VAL A 43 -7.22 -20.53 9.74
CA VAL A 43 -7.75 -19.43 8.89
C VAL A 43 -7.79 -19.85 7.42
N ASN A 44 -6.79 -20.54 6.92
CA ASN A 44 -6.79 -21.10 5.56
C ASN A 44 -7.91 -22.16 5.39
N ARG A 45 -8.13 -22.98 6.39
CA ARG A 45 -9.21 -23.97 6.36
C ARG A 45 -10.58 -23.31 6.42
N MET A 46 -10.74 -22.24 7.22
CA MET A 46 -11.95 -21.42 7.23
C MET A 46 -12.25 -20.87 5.83
N ALA A 47 -11.26 -20.33 5.13
CA ALA A 47 -11.41 -19.85 3.77
C ALA A 47 -11.86 -20.98 2.79
N LYS A 48 -11.22 -22.14 2.89
CA LYS A 48 -11.60 -23.33 2.08
C LYS A 48 -13.00 -23.80 2.42
N THR A 49 -13.33 -23.96 3.70
CA THR A 49 -14.67 -24.35 4.17
C THR A 49 -15.73 -23.38 3.62
N ALA A 50 -15.49 -22.08 3.69
CA ALA A 50 -16.39 -21.10 3.13
C ALA A 50 -16.58 -21.23 1.61
N SER A 51 -15.51 -21.47 0.86
CA SER A 51 -15.58 -21.65 -0.61
C SER A 51 -16.33 -22.93 -1.02
N GLU A 52 -16.31 -23.95 -0.18
CA GLU A 52 -16.96 -25.24 -0.37
C GLU A 52 -18.38 -25.31 0.23
N TYR A 53 -18.83 -24.27 0.94
CA TYR A 53 -20.10 -24.30 1.70
C TYR A 53 -21.31 -24.18 0.75
N PRO A 54 -22.17 -25.23 0.64
CA PRO A 54 -23.15 -25.32 -0.44
C PRO A 54 -24.27 -24.27 -0.40
N ALA A 55 -24.61 -23.79 0.82
CA ALA A 55 -25.72 -22.86 1.01
C ALA A 55 -25.35 -21.40 0.71
N LEU A 56 -24.06 -21.08 0.67
CA LEU A 56 -23.55 -19.71 0.54
C LEU A 56 -22.59 -19.60 -0.66
N LYS A 57 -22.61 -18.43 -1.29
CA LYS A 57 -21.63 -18.06 -2.31
C LYS A 57 -20.56 -17.21 -1.65
N CYS A 58 -19.38 -17.77 -1.38
CA CYS A 58 -18.30 -17.11 -0.66
C CYS A 58 -17.14 -16.71 -1.56
N GLY A 59 -16.64 -15.50 -1.38
CA GLY A 59 -15.39 -15.03 -1.95
C GLY A 59 -14.43 -14.65 -0.84
N CYS A 60 -13.16 -15.09 -0.93
CA CYS A 60 -12.15 -14.86 0.10
C CYS A 60 -10.96 -14.08 -0.46
N VAL A 61 -10.50 -13.08 0.28
CA VAL A 61 -9.25 -12.36 0.02
C VAL A 61 -8.43 -12.39 1.30
N ARG A 62 -7.17 -12.82 1.23
CA ARG A 62 -6.26 -12.83 2.35
C ARG A 62 -5.20 -11.75 2.22
N TYR A 63 -4.94 -11.10 3.32
CA TYR A 63 -3.93 -10.06 3.48
C TYR A 63 -2.97 -10.43 4.59
N GLU A 64 -1.69 -10.48 4.27
CA GLU A 64 -0.63 -10.66 5.24
C GLU A 64 -0.08 -9.30 5.62
N VAL A 65 -0.20 -8.98 6.91
CA VAL A 65 0.26 -7.72 7.48
C VAL A 65 1.69 -7.88 7.94
N THR A 66 2.54 -6.97 7.52
CA THR A 66 3.94 -6.95 7.97
C THR A 66 4.08 -6.05 9.21
N PRO A 67 5.18 -6.16 9.97
CA PRO A 67 5.40 -5.35 11.19
C PRO A 67 5.37 -3.84 10.97
N THR A 68 5.50 -3.40 9.73
CA THR A 68 5.53 -1.98 9.33
C THR A 68 4.20 -1.49 8.75
N ASP A 69 3.24 -2.39 8.56
CA ASP A 69 1.92 -2.02 8.04
C ASP A 69 1.04 -1.51 9.20
N SER A 70 0.52 -0.31 9.08
CA SER A 70 -0.54 0.20 9.93
C SER A 70 -1.91 -0.29 9.44
N PRO A 71 -2.97 -0.16 10.25
CA PRO A 71 -4.33 -0.41 9.77
C PRO A 71 -4.69 0.40 8.53
N ASP A 72 -4.30 1.68 8.48
CA ASP A 72 -4.62 2.57 7.37
C ASP A 72 -3.84 2.16 6.10
N SER A 73 -2.56 1.80 6.20
CA SER A 73 -1.78 1.28 5.08
C SER A 73 -2.32 -0.06 4.58
N THR A 74 -2.71 -0.96 5.49
CA THR A 74 -3.35 -2.24 5.13
C THR A 74 -4.65 -2.03 4.34
N MET A 75 -5.53 -1.13 4.80
CA MET A 75 -6.79 -0.81 4.12
C MET A 75 -6.55 -0.17 2.74
N SER A 76 -5.58 0.76 2.65
CA SER A 76 -5.17 1.40 1.40
C SER A 76 -4.75 0.37 0.37
N LEU A 77 -3.87 -0.51 0.75
CA LEU A 77 -3.33 -1.56 -0.11
C LEU A 77 -4.42 -2.57 -0.54
N MET A 78 -5.37 -2.90 0.34
CA MET A 78 -6.52 -3.74 -0.01
C MET A 78 -7.39 -3.10 -1.09
N MET A 79 -7.65 -1.79 -1.00
CA MET A 79 -8.44 -1.05 -2.00
C MET A 79 -7.71 -0.92 -3.34
N ASP A 80 -6.42 -0.59 -3.30
CA ASP A 80 -5.60 -0.44 -4.51
C ASP A 80 -5.47 -1.77 -5.26
N ASN A 81 -5.27 -2.88 -4.55
CA ASN A 81 -5.25 -4.22 -5.14
C ASN A 81 -6.61 -4.63 -5.75
N ALA A 82 -7.73 -4.25 -5.11
CA ALA A 82 -9.06 -4.50 -5.65
C ALA A 82 -9.27 -3.80 -7.00
N PHE A 83 -8.85 -2.53 -7.09
CA PHE A 83 -8.93 -1.75 -8.33
C PHE A 83 -8.03 -2.33 -9.43
N GLU A 84 -6.77 -2.60 -9.12
CA GLU A 84 -5.81 -3.12 -10.09
C GLU A 84 -6.18 -4.51 -10.60
N ALA A 85 -6.65 -5.41 -9.73
CA ALA A 85 -7.09 -6.76 -10.11
C ALA A 85 -8.18 -6.75 -11.19
N GLY A 86 -9.03 -5.73 -11.18
CA GLY A 86 -10.07 -5.56 -12.18
C GLY A 86 -9.62 -4.92 -13.49
N GLN A 87 -8.45 -4.26 -13.53
CA GLN A 87 -7.93 -3.58 -14.73
C GLN A 87 -7.01 -4.47 -15.58
N VAL A 88 -6.43 -5.51 -15.02
CA VAL A 88 -5.40 -6.34 -15.69
C VAL A 88 -6.04 -7.43 -16.54
N LYS A 89 -5.62 -7.54 -17.82
CA LYS A 89 -6.06 -8.61 -18.73
C LYS A 89 -5.49 -9.99 -18.33
N GLU A 90 -6.23 -11.05 -18.67
CA GLU A 90 -5.79 -12.43 -18.47
C GLU A 90 -4.41 -12.69 -19.07
N GLY A 91 -3.47 -13.26 -18.27
CA GLY A 91 -2.12 -13.62 -18.70
C GLY A 91 -1.05 -12.54 -18.59
N SER A 92 -1.39 -11.31 -18.15
CA SER A 92 -0.43 -10.20 -17.98
C SER A 92 -0.10 -9.85 -16.53
N LEU A 93 -0.46 -10.73 -15.58
CA LEU A 93 -0.10 -10.56 -14.16
C LEU A 93 1.38 -10.89 -13.97
N ASP A 94 2.17 -9.85 -13.76
CA ASP A 94 3.47 -10.01 -13.13
C ASP A 94 3.22 -10.38 -11.67
N GLY A 95 3.67 -11.56 -11.21
CA GLY A 95 3.37 -12.13 -9.90
C GLY A 95 3.91 -11.34 -8.69
N THR A 96 4.13 -10.04 -8.86
CA THR A 96 4.82 -9.16 -7.91
C THR A 96 3.90 -8.45 -6.92
N LYS A 97 2.56 -8.53 -7.08
CA LYS A 97 1.62 -7.78 -6.23
C LYS A 97 0.84 -8.69 -5.29
N ARG A 98 0.95 -8.41 -3.99
CA ARG A 98 0.22 -9.10 -2.92
C ARG A 98 -1.29 -9.08 -3.16
N GLY A 99 -1.91 -10.25 -3.16
CA GLY A 99 -3.37 -10.38 -3.17
C GLY A 99 -4.08 -10.12 -4.49
N LEU A 100 -3.38 -9.77 -5.57
CA LEU A 100 -4.01 -9.38 -6.83
C LEU A 100 -4.82 -10.53 -7.47
N GLU A 101 -4.27 -11.76 -7.48
CA GLU A 101 -4.98 -12.94 -7.99
C GLU A 101 -6.18 -13.31 -7.13
N GLN A 102 -6.07 -13.13 -5.81
CA GLN A 102 -7.17 -13.39 -4.88
C GLN A 102 -8.30 -12.40 -5.10
N TRP A 103 -7.99 -11.11 -5.28
CA TRP A 103 -8.98 -10.10 -5.63
C TRP A 103 -9.65 -10.38 -6.97
N ARG A 104 -8.89 -10.81 -7.97
CA ARG A 104 -9.45 -11.19 -9.26
C ARG A 104 -10.40 -12.38 -9.14
N SER A 105 -10.01 -13.42 -8.42
CA SER A 105 -10.88 -14.56 -8.12
C SER A 105 -12.15 -14.10 -7.39
N PHE A 106 -12.01 -13.24 -6.39
CA PHE A 106 -13.12 -12.66 -5.64
C PHE A 106 -14.08 -11.86 -6.54
N LEU A 107 -13.56 -10.96 -7.36
CA LEU A 107 -14.37 -10.17 -8.31
C LEU A 107 -15.13 -11.06 -9.28
N ASN A 108 -14.51 -12.12 -9.76
CA ASN A 108 -15.13 -13.10 -10.66
C ASN A 108 -16.22 -13.92 -9.97
N VAL A 109 -15.98 -14.36 -8.70
CA VAL A 109 -16.99 -15.10 -7.93
C VAL A 109 -18.32 -14.36 -7.86
N PHE A 110 -18.27 -13.04 -7.66
CA PHE A 110 -19.49 -12.23 -7.51
C PHE A 110 -19.89 -11.48 -8.79
N ASN A 111 -19.14 -11.62 -9.88
CA ASN A 111 -19.32 -10.89 -11.13
C ASN A 111 -19.32 -9.36 -10.94
N LEU A 112 -18.30 -8.85 -10.23
CA LEU A 112 -18.15 -7.43 -9.86
C LEU A 112 -17.27 -6.63 -10.83
N GLY A 113 -17.04 -7.13 -12.04
CA GLY A 113 -16.16 -6.45 -13.00
C GLY A 113 -16.61 -5.03 -13.38
N ASP A 114 -17.91 -4.76 -13.38
CA ASP A 114 -18.48 -3.42 -13.60
C ASP A 114 -18.29 -2.45 -12.43
N LEU A 115 -18.00 -2.98 -11.22
CA LEU A 115 -17.79 -2.20 -10.02
C LEU A 115 -16.34 -1.69 -9.86
N VAL A 116 -15.40 -2.26 -10.60
CA VAL A 116 -13.95 -2.03 -10.42
C VAL A 116 -13.56 -0.56 -10.41
N LEU A 117 -14.11 0.24 -11.35
CA LEU A 117 -13.84 1.69 -11.37
C LEU A 117 -14.30 2.42 -10.11
N SER A 118 -15.37 1.92 -9.48
CA SER A 118 -15.90 2.46 -8.23
C SER A 118 -15.09 2.01 -7.00
N LEU A 119 -14.24 1.00 -7.15
CA LEU A 119 -13.34 0.54 -6.08
C LEU A 119 -12.03 1.35 -6.02
N ARG A 120 -11.78 2.20 -7.02
CA ARG A 120 -10.59 3.06 -7.02
C ARG A 120 -10.58 3.94 -5.78
N ARG A 121 -9.47 3.89 -5.06
CA ARG A 121 -9.23 4.74 -3.90
C ARG A 121 -8.87 6.17 -4.35
N ASP A 122 -9.34 7.14 -3.61
CA ASP A 122 -8.87 8.52 -3.68
C ASP A 122 -7.86 8.71 -2.54
N PRO A 123 -6.56 8.78 -2.82
CA PRO A 123 -5.55 8.87 -1.77
C PRO A 123 -5.64 10.16 -0.93
N THR A 124 -6.45 11.13 -1.35
CA THR A 124 -6.63 12.40 -0.65
C THR A 124 -7.68 12.35 0.46
N LYS A 125 -8.52 11.30 0.50
CA LYS A 125 -9.64 11.18 1.45
C LYS A 125 -9.33 10.24 2.59
N ASP A 126 -10.14 10.29 3.64
CA ASP A 126 -10.03 9.40 4.80
C ASP A 126 -10.09 7.93 4.37
N THR A 127 -9.05 7.19 4.71
CA THR A 127 -8.85 5.80 4.28
C THR A 127 -9.89 4.86 4.85
N ARG A 128 -10.25 4.99 6.14
CA ARG A 128 -11.19 4.10 6.84
C ARG A 128 -12.60 4.29 6.31
N GLN A 129 -13.00 5.54 6.10
CA GLN A 129 -14.29 5.85 5.51
C GLN A 129 -14.40 5.29 4.10
N GLN A 130 -13.41 5.49 3.25
CA GLN A 130 -13.39 4.93 1.91
C GLN A 130 -13.41 3.40 1.91
N PHE A 131 -12.66 2.76 2.80
CA PHE A 131 -12.67 1.31 2.93
C PHE A 131 -14.08 0.80 3.25
N LEU A 132 -14.77 1.39 4.23
CA LEU A 132 -16.16 1.07 4.56
C LEU A 132 -17.11 1.31 3.38
N GLU A 133 -16.99 2.43 2.67
CA GLU A 133 -17.80 2.73 1.47
C GLU A 133 -17.61 1.66 0.38
N ARG A 134 -16.37 1.14 0.18
CA ARG A 134 -16.10 0.08 -0.80
C ARG A 134 -16.67 -1.27 -0.34
N LEU A 135 -16.56 -1.59 0.94
CA LEU A 135 -17.21 -2.78 1.50
C LEU A 135 -18.74 -2.71 1.36
N GLU A 136 -19.33 -1.55 1.56
CA GLU A 136 -20.77 -1.32 1.36
C GLU A 136 -21.19 -1.51 -0.11
N LEU A 137 -20.41 -0.99 -1.07
CA LEU A 137 -20.64 -1.19 -2.49
C LEU A 137 -20.59 -2.69 -2.87
N ILE A 138 -19.59 -3.41 -2.36
CA ILE A 138 -19.45 -4.85 -2.55
C ILE A 138 -20.67 -5.58 -1.95
N SER A 139 -21.04 -5.27 -0.70
CA SER A 139 -22.18 -5.86 0.00
C SER A 139 -23.48 -5.72 -0.78
N LYS A 140 -23.78 -4.51 -1.29
CA LYS A 140 -24.99 -4.23 -2.07
C LYS A 140 -25.09 -5.00 -3.40
N ARG A 141 -23.95 -5.32 -4.00
CA ARG A 141 -23.89 -6.05 -5.28
C ARG A 141 -23.90 -7.58 -5.11
N MET A 142 -23.57 -8.08 -3.93
CA MET A 142 -23.60 -9.51 -3.65
C MET A 142 -25.03 -10.05 -3.56
N PRO A 143 -25.26 -11.30 -4.01
CA PRO A 143 -26.56 -11.97 -3.83
C PRO A 143 -26.89 -12.13 -2.32
N PRO A 144 -28.16 -12.41 -1.98
CA PRO A 144 -28.56 -12.59 -0.55
C PRO A 144 -27.74 -13.66 0.19
N ASN A 145 -27.39 -14.74 -0.50
CA ASN A 145 -26.52 -15.81 0.02
C ASN A 145 -25.02 -15.55 -0.20
N GLY A 146 -24.61 -14.36 -0.63
CA GLY A 146 -23.21 -14.00 -0.81
C GLY A 146 -22.51 -13.69 0.52
N ARG A 147 -21.22 -14.05 0.65
CA ARG A 147 -20.36 -13.64 1.77
C ARG A 147 -18.98 -13.25 1.25
N ALA A 148 -18.55 -12.05 1.57
CA ALA A 148 -17.19 -11.59 1.31
C ALA A 148 -16.37 -11.76 2.59
N ILE A 149 -15.26 -12.45 2.47
CA ILE A 149 -14.39 -12.82 3.60
C ILE A 149 -13.02 -12.19 3.35
N PHE A 150 -12.62 -11.32 4.23
CA PHE A 150 -11.31 -10.69 4.21
C PHE A 150 -10.52 -11.19 5.41
N ILE A 151 -9.36 -11.80 5.15
CA ILE A 151 -8.50 -12.39 6.16
C ILE A 151 -7.30 -11.48 6.36
N ILE A 152 -7.08 -11.07 7.59
CA ILE A 152 -5.97 -10.24 8.03
C ILE A 152 -5.12 -11.08 8.98
N ASP A 153 -3.95 -11.51 8.51
CA ASP A 153 -3.05 -12.41 9.22
C ASP A 153 -1.71 -11.71 9.46
N PRO A 154 -1.47 -11.13 10.65
CA PRO A 154 -0.18 -10.56 11.00
C PRO A 154 0.80 -11.66 11.35
N GLU A 155 1.95 -11.64 10.73
CA GLU A 155 3.00 -12.63 10.98
C GLU A 155 3.92 -12.30 12.14
N LYS A 156 4.10 -11.02 12.44
CA LYS A 156 4.90 -10.48 13.56
C LYS A 156 4.08 -9.47 14.36
N GLU A 157 4.59 -9.09 15.51
CA GLU A 157 4.01 -8.05 16.37
C GLU A 157 3.69 -6.80 15.55
N MET A 158 2.43 -6.40 15.53
CA MET A 158 2.05 -5.11 14.96
C MET A 158 2.40 -4.00 15.94
N ALA A 159 2.75 -2.83 15.40
CA ALA A 159 3.04 -1.66 16.21
C ALA A 159 1.89 -1.32 17.17
N GLU A 160 2.20 -0.98 18.41
CA GLU A 160 1.25 -0.48 19.40
C GLU A 160 0.34 0.61 18.81
N LYS A 161 -0.98 0.52 19.01
CA LYS A 161 -2.04 1.47 18.63
C LYS A 161 -2.85 1.20 17.34
N SER A 162 -2.84 0.00 16.82
CA SER A 162 -3.76 -0.37 15.71
C SER A 162 -5.24 -0.45 16.15
N ASP A 163 -5.50 -0.46 17.44
CA ASP A 163 -6.76 -0.82 18.08
C ASP A 163 -7.95 0.05 17.67
N GLN A 164 -7.78 1.36 17.70
CA GLN A 164 -8.87 2.30 17.44
C GLN A 164 -9.28 2.32 15.96
N ALA A 165 -8.33 2.12 15.06
CA ALA A 165 -8.60 2.17 13.62
C ALA A 165 -9.46 0.99 13.15
N TRP A 166 -9.08 -0.23 13.55
CA TRP A 166 -9.87 -1.41 13.24
C TRP A 166 -11.20 -1.44 13.99
N ALA A 167 -11.27 -0.93 15.22
CA ALA A 167 -12.51 -0.84 15.97
C ALA A 167 -13.59 0.00 15.24
N ILE A 168 -13.19 1.11 14.61
CA ILE A 168 -14.09 1.93 13.79
C ILE A 168 -14.65 1.11 12.62
N VAL A 169 -13.80 0.36 11.93
CA VAL A 169 -14.19 -0.47 10.79
C VAL A 169 -15.09 -1.62 11.26
N VAL A 170 -14.69 -2.36 12.30
CA VAL A 170 -15.46 -3.49 12.84
C VAL A 170 -16.85 -3.07 13.27
N LYS A 171 -16.98 -1.95 13.98
CA LYS A 171 -18.27 -1.43 14.44
C LYS A 171 -19.25 -1.13 13.29
N ASN A 172 -18.73 -0.76 12.13
CA ASN A 172 -19.51 -0.29 10.98
C ASN A 172 -19.47 -1.27 9.80
N LEU A 173 -19.17 -2.56 10.03
CA LEU A 173 -19.10 -3.56 8.96
C LEU A 173 -20.45 -3.73 8.27
N PRO A 174 -20.51 -3.61 6.93
CA PRO A 174 -21.71 -3.86 6.16
C PRO A 174 -22.17 -5.33 6.28
N GLU A 175 -23.47 -5.58 6.04
CA GLU A 175 -23.99 -6.94 5.93
C GLU A 175 -23.17 -7.79 4.93
N LYS A 176 -23.16 -9.10 5.13
CA LYS A 176 -22.46 -10.09 4.29
C LYS A 176 -20.93 -9.98 4.27
N ILE A 177 -20.34 -9.02 4.98
CA ILE A 177 -18.89 -8.85 5.09
C ILE A 177 -18.38 -9.54 6.35
N LYS A 178 -17.34 -10.36 6.22
CA LYS A 178 -16.63 -11.01 7.33
C LYS A 178 -15.16 -10.57 7.30
N LEU A 179 -14.69 -10.02 8.41
CA LEU A 179 -13.26 -9.77 8.64
C LEU A 179 -12.73 -10.86 9.59
N ILE A 180 -11.70 -11.57 9.19
CA ILE A 180 -11.04 -12.57 10.03
C ILE A 180 -9.67 -12.04 10.42
N PHE A 181 -9.42 -11.95 11.73
CA PHE A 181 -8.13 -11.55 12.28
C PHE A 181 -7.45 -12.76 12.93
N ALA A 182 -6.26 -13.14 12.46
CA ALA A 182 -5.43 -14.15 13.11
C ALA A 182 -4.47 -13.44 14.07
N GLN A 183 -4.75 -13.51 15.38
CA GLN A 183 -4.07 -12.74 16.42
C GLN A 183 -3.24 -13.64 17.35
N ARG A 184 -2.07 -13.18 17.82
CA ARG A 184 -1.35 -13.80 18.92
C ARG A 184 -1.96 -13.37 20.25
N THR A 185 -1.76 -14.17 21.29
CA THR A 185 -2.19 -13.82 22.66
C THR A 185 -1.52 -12.56 23.21
N GLU A 186 -0.35 -12.25 22.69
CA GLU A 186 0.50 -11.11 23.11
C GLU A 186 0.27 -9.86 22.26
N ASP A 187 -0.36 -10.02 21.10
CA ASP A 187 -0.61 -8.95 20.13
C ASP A 187 -2.03 -8.40 20.30
N THR A 188 -2.17 -7.11 20.30
CA THR A 188 -3.48 -6.45 20.25
C THR A 188 -3.70 -5.86 18.87
N LEU A 189 -4.04 -6.67 17.87
CA LEU A 189 -4.43 -6.17 16.53
C LEU A 189 -5.72 -5.37 16.64
N VAL A 190 -6.55 -5.80 17.55
CA VAL A 190 -7.84 -5.21 17.87
C VAL A 190 -7.90 -5.20 19.39
N GLY A 191 -7.76 -4.03 20.02
CA GLY A 191 -7.66 -3.91 21.47
C GLY A 191 -8.81 -4.59 22.18
N SER A 192 -8.49 -5.48 23.12
CA SER A 192 -9.47 -6.32 23.80
C SER A 192 -10.60 -5.52 24.45
N GLU A 193 -10.28 -4.38 25.08
CA GLU A 193 -11.27 -3.54 25.76
C GLU A 193 -12.21 -2.77 24.81
N VAL A 194 -11.76 -2.44 23.60
CA VAL A 194 -12.55 -1.66 22.64
C VAL A 194 -13.48 -2.57 21.83
N ILE A 195 -13.12 -3.84 21.65
CA ILE A 195 -13.84 -4.81 20.80
C ILE A 195 -14.70 -5.77 21.61
N ASP A 196 -14.30 -6.10 22.82
CA ASP A 196 -15.03 -7.01 23.68
C ASP A 196 -16.47 -6.57 24.03
N GLY A 197 -16.80 -5.31 23.76
CA GLY A 197 -18.15 -4.76 23.91
C GLY A 197 -18.96 -4.63 22.62
N LEU A 198 -18.48 -5.14 21.47
CA LEU A 198 -19.19 -5.05 20.20
C LEU A 198 -19.97 -6.35 19.90
N ASP A 199 -21.27 -6.23 19.66
CA ASP A 199 -22.17 -7.35 19.37
C ASP A 199 -21.83 -8.12 18.07
N ASN A 200 -21.03 -7.56 17.20
CA ASN A 200 -20.66 -8.13 15.91
C ASN A 200 -19.26 -8.76 15.89
N VAL A 201 -18.68 -9.06 17.05
CA VAL A 201 -17.40 -9.74 17.18
C VAL A 201 -17.59 -11.17 17.66
N VAL A 202 -16.95 -12.13 16.98
CA VAL A 202 -16.95 -13.56 17.31
C VAL A 202 -15.50 -13.98 17.56
N LYS A 203 -15.19 -14.51 18.73
CA LYS A 203 -13.89 -15.11 19.04
C LYS A 203 -13.95 -16.62 18.81
N ILE A 204 -12.99 -17.16 18.07
CA ILE A 204 -12.89 -18.57 17.73
C ILE A 204 -11.47 -19.11 18.01
N PRO A 205 -11.29 -20.00 18.98
CA PRO A 205 -12.23 -20.33 20.06
C PRO A 205 -12.47 -19.15 21.01
N GLY A 206 -13.38 -19.27 21.93
CA GLY A 206 -13.69 -18.18 22.88
C GLY A 206 -12.49 -17.63 23.64
N ASP A 207 -11.49 -18.48 23.92
CA ASP A 207 -10.21 -18.06 24.55
C ASP A 207 -9.04 -18.11 23.55
N THR A 208 -8.18 -19.13 23.64
CA THR A 208 -7.02 -19.31 22.76
C THR A 208 -7.01 -20.71 22.14
N LEU A 209 -6.39 -20.83 20.95
CA LEU A 209 -6.21 -22.13 20.31
C LEU A 209 -5.39 -23.07 21.19
N ASP A 210 -5.96 -24.23 21.47
CA ASP A 210 -5.33 -25.31 22.22
C ASP A 210 -4.41 -26.18 21.36
N ALA A 211 -3.71 -27.11 21.98
CA ALA A 211 -2.99 -28.18 21.32
C ALA A 211 -3.95 -29.09 20.54
N LEU A 212 -3.45 -29.79 19.52
CA LEU A 212 -4.21 -30.82 18.80
C LEU A 212 -4.54 -31.98 19.77
N SER A 213 -5.74 -32.50 19.66
CA SER A 213 -6.13 -33.71 20.39
C SER A 213 -5.37 -34.94 19.89
N GLU A 214 -5.39 -36.03 20.64
CA GLU A 214 -4.81 -37.30 20.19
C GLU A 214 -5.50 -37.81 18.92
N GLU A 215 -6.81 -37.64 18.80
CA GLU A 215 -7.57 -37.98 17.59
C GLU A 215 -7.14 -37.18 16.38
N ASP A 216 -6.91 -35.86 16.55
CA ASP A 216 -6.41 -34.99 15.50
C ASP A 216 -5.02 -35.41 15.04
N VAL A 217 -4.13 -35.74 15.97
CA VAL A 217 -2.79 -36.24 15.64
C VAL A 217 -2.87 -37.56 14.88
N ASP A 218 -3.73 -38.48 15.30
CA ASP A 218 -3.94 -39.76 14.63
C ASP A 218 -4.51 -39.58 13.21
N GLU A 219 -5.46 -38.69 13.03
CA GLU A 219 -6.01 -38.36 11.72
C GLU A 219 -4.92 -37.79 10.81
N LEU A 220 -4.06 -36.88 11.33
CA LEU A 220 -2.94 -36.29 10.59
C LEU A 220 -1.92 -37.35 10.16
N VAL A 221 -1.57 -38.27 11.04
CA VAL A 221 -0.68 -39.41 10.75
C VAL A 221 -1.27 -40.29 9.64
N ASN A 222 -2.56 -40.66 9.79
CA ASN A 222 -3.26 -41.50 8.80
C ASN A 222 -3.30 -40.84 7.42
N CYS A 223 -3.57 -39.53 7.33
CA CYS A 223 -3.55 -38.79 6.07
C CYS A 223 -2.18 -38.80 5.37
N ARG A 224 -1.08 -38.91 6.13
CA ARG A 224 0.29 -38.88 5.60
C ARG A 224 0.94 -40.26 5.52
N GLN A 225 0.26 -41.32 5.95
CA GLN A 225 0.79 -42.69 6.09
C GLN A 225 1.49 -43.22 4.84
N ALA A 226 0.98 -42.91 3.64
CA ALA A 226 1.54 -43.35 2.38
C ALA A 226 2.98 -42.86 2.13
N ASN A 227 3.37 -41.74 2.75
CA ASN A 227 4.69 -41.13 2.61
C ASN A 227 5.63 -41.49 3.78
N LEU A 228 5.12 -42.06 4.87
CA LEU A 228 5.88 -42.37 6.07
C LEU A 228 6.50 -43.78 5.94
N ARG A 229 7.82 -43.89 6.06
CA ARG A 229 8.56 -45.14 5.98
C ARG A 229 8.95 -45.66 7.35
N VAL A 230 8.02 -45.61 8.30
CA VAL A 230 8.23 -46.00 9.70
C VAL A 230 6.99 -46.74 10.23
N GLU A 231 7.15 -47.52 11.29
CA GLU A 231 6.05 -48.19 11.97
C GLU A 231 5.17 -47.16 12.63
N ILE A 232 3.89 -47.11 12.26
CA ILE A 232 2.92 -46.10 12.73
C ILE A 232 2.73 -46.09 14.23
N PRO A 233 2.63 -47.27 14.94
CA PRO A 233 2.53 -47.29 16.38
C PRO A 233 3.73 -46.65 17.10
N GLU A 234 4.94 -46.85 16.57
CA GLU A 234 6.15 -46.26 17.15
C GLU A 234 6.19 -44.73 16.90
N LEU A 235 5.79 -44.30 15.70
CA LEU A 235 5.66 -42.88 15.38
C LEU A 235 4.66 -42.19 16.34
N ARG A 236 3.48 -42.77 16.53
CA ARG A 236 2.47 -42.21 17.46
C ARG A 236 3.03 -42.06 18.88
N LYS A 237 3.77 -43.04 19.36
CA LYS A 237 4.42 -42.99 20.68
C LYS A 237 5.46 -41.86 20.76
N VAL A 238 6.14 -41.54 19.67
CA VAL A 238 7.06 -40.42 19.61
C VAL A 238 6.29 -39.10 19.58
N LEU A 239 5.26 -38.97 18.73
CA LEU A 239 4.46 -37.76 18.59
C LEU A 239 3.68 -37.38 19.87
N SER A 240 3.26 -38.34 20.67
CA SER A 240 2.57 -38.08 21.96
C SER A 240 3.44 -37.26 22.93
N ARG A 241 4.77 -37.34 22.82
CA ARG A 241 5.70 -36.53 23.62
C ARG A 241 5.56 -35.04 23.36
N TYR A 242 5.05 -34.65 22.19
CA TYR A 242 4.94 -33.25 21.75
C TYR A 242 3.63 -32.59 22.19
N LYS A 243 2.81 -33.33 22.99
CA LYS A 243 1.60 -32.82 23.65
C LYS A 243 0.66 -32.05 22.71
N GLY A 244 0.49 -32.55 21.49
CA GLY A 244 -0.40 -31.96 20.51
C GLY A 244 0.09 -30.63 19.87
N HIS A 245 1.35 -30.20 20.10
CA HIS A 245 1.85 -28.94 19.54
C HIS A 245 1.91 -28.98 18.00
N PRO A 246 1.07 -28.23 17.27
CA PRO A 246 0.89 -28.40 15.81
C PRO A 246 2.17 -28.25 14.99
N TYR A 247 3.01 -27.25 15.29
CA TYR A 247 4.28 -27.07 14.59
C TYR A 247 5.25 -28.24 14.83
N ALA A 248 5.38 -28.67 16.09
CA ALA A 248 6.29 -29.76 16.44
C ALA A 248 5.88 -31.08 15.76
N ILE A 249 4.57 -31.37 15.74
CA ILE A 249 4.03 -32.58 15.08
C ILE A 249 4.22 -32.49 13.55
N GLY A 250 3.84 -31.36 12.94
CA GLY A 250 4.01 -31.15 11.52
C GLY A 250 5.46 -31.26 11.07
N ALA A 251 6.39 -30.61 11.79
CA ALA A 251 7.82 -30.68 11.51
C ALA A 251 8.41 -32.08 11.72
N ALA A 252 7.94 -32.82 12.74
CA ALA A 252 8.35 -34.22 12.94
C ALA A 252 7.94 -35.10 11.77
N LEU A 253 6.70 -34.96 11.29
CA LEU A 253 6.22 -35.71 10.12
C LEU A 253 7.00 -35.35 8.84
N ASP A 254 7.29 -34.08 8.61
CA ASP A 254 8.10 -33.62 7.48
C ASP A 254 9.51 -34.23 7.52
N LEU A 255 10.15 -34.26 8.69
CA LEU A 255 11.46 -34.87 8.90
C LEU A 255 11.46 -36.39 8.68
N VAL A 256 10.42 -37.09 9.14
CA VAL A 256 10.26 -38.53 8.93
C VAL A 256 10.03 -38.86 7.45
N GLU A 257 9.24 -38.08 6.73
CA GLU A 257 9.09 -38.22 5.27
C GLU A 257 10.41 -38.03 4.51
N GLU A 258 11.30 -37.18 5.01
CA GLU A 258 12.64 -36.97 4.46
C GLU A 258 13.66 -38.04 4.89
N GLY A 259 13.23 -39.02 5.67
CA GLY A 259 14.02 -40.17 6.04
C GLY A 259 14.77 -40.06 7.38
N ILE A 260 14.44 -39.07 8.22
CA ILE A 260 14.97 -39.02 9.59
C ILE A 260 14.35 -40.15 10.41
N LYS A 261 15.20 -40.86 11.14
CA LYS A 261 14.77 -41.97 12.02
C LYS A 261 14.05 -41.41 13.26
N LEU A 262 13.11 -42.18 13.81
CA LEU A 262 12.32 -41.76 14.98
C LEU A 262 13.17 -41.41 16.21
N GLU A 263 14.30 -42.10 16.40
CA GLU A 263 15.27 -41.87 17.47
C GLU A 263 16.06 -40.57 17.35
N GLU A 264 16.15 -40.02 16.13
CA GLU A 264 16.84 -38.78 15.82
C GLU A 264 15.91 -37.54 15.93
N LEU A 265 14.61 -37.75 16.07
CA LEU A 265 13.66 -36.66 16.27
C LEU A 265 13.88 -35.97 17.62
N PRO A 266 13.58 -34.68 17.75
CA PRO A 266 13.65 -33.96 19.01
C PRO A 266 12.94 -34.69 20.15
N LYS A 267 13.58 -34.76 21.31
CA LYS A 267 13.05 -35.46 22.48
C LYS A 267 11.95 -34.68 23.21
N THR A 268 11.94 -33.37 23.00
CA THR A 268 10.95 -32.45 23.59
C THR A 268 10.06 -31.86 22.50
N GLY A 269 8.93 -31.29 22.88
CA GLY A 269 8.03 -30.61 21.96
C GLY A 269 8.42 -29.15 21.65
N LYS A 270 9.64 -28.72 22.02
CA LYS A 270 10.07 -27.34 21.80
C LYS A 270 10.21 -27.01 20.30
N PRO A 271 9.49 -26.03 19.79
CA PRO A 271 9.54 -25.67 18.36
C PRO A 271 10.93 -25.39 17.82
N THR A 272 11.80 -24.81 18.65
CA THR A 272 13.18 -24.45 18.26
C THR A 272 14.06 -25.69 17.99
N GLU A 273 13.82 -26.82 18.66
CA GLU A 273 14.56 -28.06 18.40
C GLU A 273 14.21 -28.65 17.02
N PHE A 274 12.95 -28.48 16.58
CA PHE A 274 12.52 -28.87 15.23
C PHE A 274 13.09 -27.94 14.17
N ALA A 275 13.10 -26.64 14.42
CA ALA A 275 13.74 -25.68 13.53
C ALA A 275 15.24 -25.97 13.36
N ALA A 276 15.94 -26.36 14.44
CA ALA A 276 17.33 -26.80 14.39
C ALA A 276 17.50 -28.01 13.47
N LYS A 277 16.66 -29.03 13.60
CA LYS A 277 16.73 -30.24 12.78
C LYS A 277 16.35 -29.97 11.32
N GLN A 278 15.39 -29.09 11.07
CA GLN A 278 15.05 -28.65 9.72
C GLN A 278 16.23 -27.89 9.07
N TRP A 279 16.90 -27.04 9.84
CA TRP A 279 18.08 -26.32 9.37
C TRP A 279 19.25 -27.25 9.03
N GLU A 280 19.49 -28.28 9.86
CA GLU A 280 20.46 -29.33 9.55
C GLU A 280 20.16 -29.97 8.19
N LYS A 281 18.89 -30.34 7.92
CA LYS A 281 18.46 -30.89 6.64
C LYS A 281 18.59 -29.94 5.45
N ILE A 282 18.32 -28.66 5.64
CA ILE A 282 18.60 -27.65 4.62
C ILE A 282 20.08 -27.59 4.30
N SER A 283 20.93 -27.62 5.35
CA SER A 283 22.39 -27.54 5.21
C SER A 283 22.98 -28.74 4.47
N GLU A 284 22.41 -29.92 4.62
CA GLU A 284 22.79 -31.11 3.86
C GLU A 284 22.57 -30.97 2.33
N LYS A 285 21.69 -30.04 1.89
CA LYS A 285 21.45 -29.77 0.46
C LYS A 285 22.52 -28.85 -0.17
N GLY A 286 23.48 -28.37 0.63
CA GLY A 286 24.64 -27.60 0.20
C GLY A 286 24.57 -26.09 0.42
N ASP A 287 25.70 -25.43 0.18
CA ASP A 287 25.88 -23.98 0.47
C ASP A 287 24.87 -23.08 -0.22
N GLU A 288 24.42 -23.43 -1.43
CA GLU A 288 23.42 -22.65 -2.13
C GLU A 288 22.03 -22.73 -1.44
N ALA A 289 21.68 -23.87 -0.82
CA ALA A 289 20.46 -23.99 -0.04
C ALA A 289 20.55 -23.15 1.23
N ILE A 290 21.69 -23.16 1.91
CA ILE A 290 21.95 -22.30 3.08
C ILE A 290 21.75 -20.83 2.70
N LYS A 291 22.47 -20.32 1.71
CA LYS A 291 22.37 -18.93 1.24
C LYS A 291 20.95 -18.52 0.84
N LEU A 292 20.22 -19.40 0.19
CA LEU A 292 18.85 -19.16 -0.24
C LEU A 292 17.92 -19.01 0.97
N PHE A 293 18.00 -19.90 1.96
CA PHE A 293 17.15 -19.86 3.15
C PHE A 293 17.54 -18.73 4.11
N GLU A 294 18.82 -18.40 4.25
CA GLU A 294 19.29 -17.19 4.96
C GLU A 294 18.72 -15.92 4.34
N SER A 295 18.70 -15.85 2.99
CA SER A 295 18.09 -14.73 2.27
C SER A 295 16.58 -14.64 2.53
N TYR A 296 15.86 -15.76 2.49
CA TYR A 296 14.43 -15.77 2.82
C TYR A 296 14.17 -15.33 4.27
N ALA A 297 14.99 -15.78 5.22
CA ALA A 297 14.87 -15.40 6.61
C ALA A 297 15.15 -13.90 6.83
N THR A 298 16.19 -13.36 6.16
CA THR A 298 16.63 -11.96 6.30
C THR A 298 15.67 -10.96 5.63
N LEU A 299 15.11 -11.31 4.47
CA LEU A 299 14.20 -10.40 3.74
C LEU A 299 12.80 -10.34 4.36
N GLU A 300 12.42 -11.36 5.13
CA GLU A 300 11.17 -11.45 5.92
C GLU A 300 9.86 -11.40 5.12
N VAL A 301 9.89 -10.97 3.87
CA VAL A 301 8.75 -10.87 2.97
C VAL A 301 9.01 -11.64 1.69
N ALA A 302 7.95 -12.01 0.98
CA ALA A 302 8.08 -12.56 -0.36
C ALA A 302 8.64 -11.49 -1.31
N VAL A 303 9.66 -11.86 -2.07
CA VAL A 303 10.31 -10.95 -3.01
C VAL A 303 10.38 -11.57 -4.41
N PRO A 304 10.38 -10.71 -5.46
CA PRO A 304 10.56 -11.17 -6.83
C PRO A 304 11.85 -11.96 -7.03
N ASP A 305 11.84 -12.82 -8.02
CA ASP A 305 12.96 -13.72 -8.36
C ASP A 305 14.28 -13.00 -8.62
N ASP A 306 14.23 -11.81 -9.25
CA ASP A 306 15.42 -10.98 -9.53
C ASP A 306 16.05 -10.44 -8.25
N VAL A 307 15.23 -10.06 -7.28
CA VAL A 307 15.69 -9.61 -5.95
C VAL A 307 16.33 -10.79 -5.20
N MET A 308 15.65 -11.94 -5.18
CA MET A 308 16.15 -13.13 -4.49
C MET A 308 17.47 -13.61 -5.08
N GLU A 309 17.60 -13.66 -6.41
CA GLU A 309 18.84 -14.04 -7.09
C GLU A 309 19.99 -13.10 -6.74
N TYR A 310 19.74 -11.81 -6.74
CA TYR A 310 20.73 -10.80 -6.41
C TYR A 310 21.18 -10.87 -4.94
N VAL A 311 20.22 -11.01 -4.02
CA VAL A 311 20.51 -11.00 -2.58
C VAL A 311 21.19 -12.29 -2.15
N SER A 312 20.70 -13.47 -2.57
CA SER A 312 21.26 -14.77 -2.20
C SER A 312 22.57 -15.10 -2.94
N LYS A 313 22.81 -14.49 -4.09
CA LYS A 313 23.86 -14.89 -5.07
C LYS A 313 23.69 -16.33 -5.58
N VAL A 314 22.49 -16.88 -5.54
CA VAL A 314 22.15 -18.20 -6.07
C VAL A 314 21.50 -18.03 -7.44
N GLY A 315 22.19 -18.50 -8.48
CA GLY A 315 21.73 -18.33 -9.87
C GLY A 315 20.38 -19.02 -10.14
N THR A 316 19.64 -18.50 -11.12
CA THR A 316 18.27 -18.92 -11.46
C THR A 316 18.07 -20.42 -11.57
N THR A 317 18.97 -21.12 -12.25
CA THR A 317 18.86 -22.59 -12.46
C THR A 317 18.96 -23.36 -11.15
N THR A 318 19.95 -23.05 -10.32
CA THR A 318 20.15 -23.69 -9.01
C THR A 318 18.98 -23.36 -8.08
N ARG A 319 18.56 -22.09 -8.05
CA ARG A 319 17.43 -21.65 -7.24
C ARG A 319 16.15 -22.40 -7.61
N LYS A 320 15.79 -22.50 -8.89
CA LYS A 320 14.63 -23.29 -9.34
C LYS A 320 14.73 -24.75 -8.96
N ARG A 321 15.93 -25.36 -9.06
CA ARG A 321 16.14 -26.73 -8.61
C ARG A 321 15.87 -26.91 -7.12
N LEU A 322 16.41 -26.01 -6.27
CA LEU A 322 16.23 -26.05 -4.83
C LEU A 322 14.77 -25.79 -4.45
N GLN A 323 14.12 -24.81 -5.07
CA GLN A 323 12.70 -24.50 -4.84
C GLN A 323 11.74 -25.63 -5.28
N ASN A 324 12.18 -26.53 -6.18
CA ASN A 324 11.43 -27.69 -6.62
C ASN A 324 11.82 -28.99 -5.88
N ASP A 325 12.85 -28.96 -5.02
CA ASP A 325 13.16 -30.09 -4.12
C ASP A 325 11.94 -30.33 -3.22
N LYS A 326 11.52 -31.61 -3.11
CA LYS A 326 10.28 -31.98 -2.40
C LYS A 326 10.24 -31.46 -0.95
N TYR A 327 11.35 -31.59 -0.24
CA TYR A 327 11.47 -31.15 1.14
C TYR A 327 11.54 -29.63 1.28
N LEU A 328 12.47 -29.01 0.56
CA LEU A 328 12.69 -27.56 0.62
C LEU A 328 11.44 -26.77 0.19
N ARG A 329 10.71 -27.26 -0.82
CA ARG A 329 9.43 -26.67 -1.26
C ARG A 329 8.38 -26.68 -0.13
N GLY A 330 8.37 -27.74 0.69
CA GLY A 330 7.48 -27.82 1.84
C GLY A 330 7.78 -26.80 2.94
N LEU A 331 9.01 -26.28 3.00
CA LEU A 331 9.45 -25.23 3.93
C LEU A 331 9.29 -23.83 3.37
N LEU A 332 8.88 -23.68 2.11
CA LEU A 332 8.64 -22.41 1.44
C LEU A 332 7.16 -22.21 1.19
N ARG A 333 6.72 -20.97 1.30
CA ARG A 333 5.38 -20.54 1.00
C ARG A 333 5.38 -19.68 -0.27
N ASP A 334 4.53 -20.04 -1.23
CA ASP A 334 4.28 -19.21 -2.40
C ASP A 334 3.33 -18.10 -2.02
N GLU A 335 3.70 -16.87 -2.35
CA GLU A 335 2.90 -15.66 -2.14
C GLU A 335 2.92 -14.79 -3.39
N SER A 336 1.95 -13.87 -3.48
CA SER A 336 2.00 -12.85 -4.51
C SER A 336 3.27 -12.01 -4.33
N GLY A 337 4.18 -12.07 -5.31
CA GLY A 337 5.46 -11.37 -5.25
C GLY A 337 6.67 -12.27 -5.01
N GLY A 338 6.50 -13.57 -4.80
CA GLY A 338 7.63 -14.51 -4.66
C GLY A 338 7.42 -15.60 -3.64
N ARG A 339 8.51 -16.03 -3.01
CA ARG A 339 8.52 -17.07 -1.98
C ARG A 339 9.21 -16.60 -0.72
N ARG A 340 8.82 -17.18 0.40
CA ARG A 340 9.48 -17.01 1.70
C ARG A 340 9.48 -18.29 2.52
N THR A 341 10.17 -18.30 3.66
CA THR A 341 10.08 -19.41 4.61
C THR A 341 8.66 -19.60 5.12
N TYR A 342 8.20 -20.83 5.16
CA TYR A 342 6.83 -21.18 5.54
C TYR A 342 6.49 -20.73 6.98
N HIS A 343 7.45 -20.84 7.90
CA HIS A 343 7.20 -20.60 9.31
C HIS A 343 8.22 -19.66 9.95
N SER A 344 7.73 -18.66 10.66
CA SER A 344 8.56 -17.68 11.37
C SER A 344 9.50 -18.30 12.41
N ILE A 345 9.15 -19.46 13.00
CA ILE A 345 10.04 -20.18 13.94
C ILE A 345 11.32 -20.65 13.24
N LEU A 346 11.21 -21.17 12.01
CA LEU A 346 12.37 -21.57 11.23
C LEU A 346 13.19 -20.35 10.80
N ALA A 347 12.53 -19.28 10.36
CA ALA A 347 13.21 -18.04 9.98
C ALA A 347 13.99 -17.45 11.17
N ASP A 348 13.37 -17.35 12.34
CA ASP A 348 14.03 -16.85 13.56
C ASP A 348 15.19 -17.73 13.99
N TYR A 349 15.05 -19.06 13.86
CA TYR A 349 16.16 -19.98 14.14
C TYR A 349 17.33 -19.72 13.21
N ILE A 350 17.09 -19.62 11.89
CA ILE A 350 18.12 -19.31 10.88
C ILE A 350 18.79 -17.98 11.21
N LEU A 351 18.02 -16.92 11.46
CA LEU A 351 18.54 -15.61 11.85
C LEU A 351 19.38 -15.67 13.14
N GLY A 352 18.99 -16.54 14.09
CA GLY A 352 19.75 -16.77 15.31
C GLY A 352 21.09 -17.50 15.10
N GLN A 353 21.28 -18.21 13.97
CA GLN A 353 22.55 -18.86 13.61
C GLN A 353 23.49 -17.93 12.86
N MET A 354 22.97 -16.86 12.26
CA MET A 354 23.76 -15.91 11.48
C MET A 354 24.42 -14.87 12.38
N SER A 355 25.67 -14.50 12.06
CA SER A 355 26.33 -13.35 12.66
C SER A 355 25.67 -12.04 12.22
N GLU A 356 25.84 -10.98 12.98
CA GLU A 356 25.32 -9.65 12.61
C GLU A 356 25.97 -9.12 11.32
N GLU A 357 27.22 -9.48 11.04
CA GLU A 357 27.89 -9.13 9.79
C GLU A 357 27.23 -9.83 8.59
N GLU A 358 26.89 -11.11 8.70
CA GLU A 358 26.18 -11.84 7.64
C GLU A 358 24.81 -11.24 7.36
N LYS A 359 24.02 -10.98 8.39
CA LYS A 359 22.72 -10.31 8.25
C LYS A 359 22.86 -8.96 7.53
N LYS A 360 23.79 -8.12 7.99
CA LYS A 360 24.09 -6.83 7.37
C LYS A 360 24.48 -6.95 5.91
N GLU A 361 25.23 -7.98 5.54
CA GLU A 361 25.62 -8.18 4.13
C GLU A 361 24.41 -8.51 3.23
N TYR A 362 23.43 -9.30 3.69
CA TYR A 362 22.17 -9.52 2.98
C TYR A 362 21.36 -8.23 2.86
N HIS A 363 21.22 -7.45 3.93
CA HIS A 363 20.55 -6.16 3.90
C HIS A 363 21.26 -5.17 2.95
N LYS A 364 22.60 -5.09 2.93
CA LYS A 364 23.35 -4.26 1.97
C LYS A 364 23.05 -4.61 0.52
N ARG A 365 22.92 -5.91 0.21
CA ARG A 365 22.54 -6.35 -1.13
C ARG A 365 21.12 -5.94 -1.48
N ALA A 366 20.17 -6.08 -0.55
CA ALA A 366 18.81 -5.60 -0.73
C ALA A 366 18.76 -4.07 -0.96
N VAL A 367 19.49 -3.29 -0.16
CA VAL A 367 19.66 -1.83 -0.37
C VAL A 367 20.14 -1.52 -1.78
N LYS A 368 21.17 -2.23 -2.25
CA LYS A 368 21.76 -1.95 -3.56
C LYS A 368 20.79 -2.19 -4.71
N ILE A 369 20.05 -3.31 -4.68
CA ILE A 369 19.09 -3.61 -5.75
C ILE A 369 17.88 -2.68 -5.72
N TYR A 370 17.30 -2.41 -4.54
CA TYR A 370 16.15 -1.52 -4.41
C TYR A 370 16.48 -0.07 -4.79
N ARG A 371 17.61 0.45 -4.30
CA ARG A 371 18.11 1.78 -4.69
C ARG A 371 18.36 1.87 -6.21
N GLY A 372 18.84 0.79 -6.82
CA GLY A 372 19.02 0.67 -8.26
C GLY A 372 17.69 0.77 -9.02
N LYS A 373 16.65 0.07 -8.56
CA LYS A 373 15.31 0.10 -9.15
C LYS A 373 14.70 1.50 -9.08
N LEU A 374 14.76 2.19 -7.93
CA LEU A 374 14.23 3.55 -7.76
C LEU A 374 14.98 4.57 -8.64
N LYS A 375 16.33 4.50 -8.68
CA LYS A 375 17.14 5.37 -9.55
C LYS A 375 16.83 5.16 -11.03
N LYS A 376 16.62 3.92 -11.45
CA LYS A 376 16.25 3.59 -12.84
C LYS A 376 14.89 4.20 -13.18
N ALA A 377 13.88 3.99 -12.36
CA ALA A 377 12.54 4.54 -12.56
C ALA A 377 12.57 6.08 -12.66
N LYS A 378 13.31 6.78 -11.79
CA LYS A 378 13.49 8.24 -11.84
C LYS A 378 14.16 8.70 -13.13
N LYS A 379 15.20 7.99 -13.58
CA LYS A 379 15.92 8.33 -14.84
C LYS A 379 15.05 8.12 -16.07
N GLU A 380 14.27 7.04 -16.09
CA GLU A 380 13.40 6.67 -17.23
C GLU A 380 12.02 7.34 -17.18
N GLN A 381 11.74 8.12 -16.13
CA GLN A 381 10.43 8.75 -15.86
C GLN A 381 9.28 7.73 -15.87
N THR A 382 9.55 6.54 -15.35
CA THR A 382 8.58 5.45 -15.20
C THR A 382 8.04 5.39 -13.79
N LYS A 383 6.94 4.62 -13.58
CA LYS A 383 6.39 4.36 -12.25
C LYS A 383 7.46 3.70 -11.36
N PRO A 384 7.69 4.18 -10.11
CA PRO A 384 8.62 3.54 -9.18
C PRO A 384 8.23 2.10 -8.85
N ASP A 385 9.24 1.28 -8.50
CA ASP A 385 9.01 -0.06 -7.95
C ASP A 385 8.43 0.08 -6.52
N GLU A 386 7.24 -0.47 -6.30
CA GLU A 386 6.49 -0.34 -5.06
C GLU A 386 7.22 -0.99 -3.87
N LEU A 387 7.69 -2.23 -4.05
CA LEU A 387 8.42 -2.94 -3.01
C LEU A 387 9.71 -2.20 -2.63
N ALA A 388 10.43 -1.68 -3.63
CA ALA A 388 11.64 -0.89 -3.39
C ALA A 388 11.34 0.39 -2.61
N ALA A 389 10.25 1.11 -2.93
CA ALA A 389 9.86 2.32 -2.23
C ALA A 389 9.50 2.05 -0.76
N MET A 390 8.82 0.94 -0.48
CA MET A 390 8.40 0.57 0.87
C MET A 390 9.55 0.01 1.73
N ARG A 391 10.48 -0.75 1.14
CA ARG A 391 11.43 -1.55 1.90
C ARG A 391 12.86 -1.01 1.94
N LEU A 392 13.21 -0.09 1.04
CA LEU A 392 14.57 0.45 1.00
C LEU A 392 15.02 1.02 2.36
N ALA A 393 14.18 1.86 2.97
CA ALA A 393 14.54 2.50 4.24
C ALA A 393 14.80 1.47 5.35
N GLU A 394 14.00 0.40 5.42
CA GLU A 394 14.14 -0.65 6.43
C GLU A 394 15.45 -1.44 6.27
N HIS A 395 15.77 -1.84 5.04
CA HIS A 395 17.04 -2.51 4.81
C HIS A 395 18.25 -1.61 5.03
N VAL A 396 18.11 -0.29 4.82
CA VAL A 396 19.15 0.69 5.20
C VAL A 396 19.29 0.74 6.73
N LEU A 397 18.18 0.70 7.48
CA LEU A 397 18.24 0.67 8.95
C LEU A 397 19.08 -0.50 9.46
N GLU A 398 18.83 -1.68 8.95
CA GLU A 398 19.52 -2.91 9.36
C GLU A 398 20.98 -2.96 8.87
N ALA A 399 21.25 -2.43 7.66
CA ALA A 399 22.59 -2.42 7.08
C ALA A 399 23.49 -1.30 7.62
N GLU A 400 22.94 -0.10 7.79
CA GLU A 400 23.70 1.15 7.95
C GLU A 400 23.29 1.94 9.21
N GLY A 401 22.14 1.60 9.83
CA GLY A 401 21.70 2.19 11.09
C GLY A 401 20.74 3.38 10.95
N LYS A 402 20.36 3.97 12.09
CA LYS A 402 19.28 4.95 12.22
C LYS A 402 19.50 6.24 11.42
N GLU A 403 20.70 6.78 11.40
CA GLU A 403 21.01 8.01 10.67
C GLU A 403 20.87 7.81 9.16
N ALA A 404 21.37 6.68 8.64
CA ALA A 404 21.24 6.33 7.24
C ALA A 404 19.76 6.06 6.85
N PHE A 405 18.98 5.44 7.74
CA PHE A 405 17.54 5.25 7.56
C PHE A 405 16.82 6.58 7.36
N VAL A 406 17.09 7.57 8.23
CA VAL A 406 16.48 8.91 8.14
C VAL A 406 16.78 9.54 6.78
N LEU A 407 18.05 9.52 6.37
CA LEU A 407 18.48 10.09 5.10
C LEU A 407 17.88 9.34 3.88
N ALA A 408 17.82 8.00 3.95
CA ALA A 408 17.22 7.20 2.89
C ALA A 408 15.71 7.48 2.75
N PHE A 409 15.00 7.59 3.87
CA PHE A 409 13.58 7.94 3.83
C PHE A 409 13.36 9.31 3.19
N ILE A 410 14.05 10.35 3.68
CA ILE A 410 13.87 11.72 3.19
C ILE A 410 14.22 11.85 1.70
N ASN A 411 15.34 11.28 1.27
CA ASN A 411 15.92 11.56 -0.04
C ASN A 411 15.58 10.53 -1.12
N GLU A 412 15.22 9.30 -0.75
CA GLU A 412 15.10 8.19 -1.70
C GLU A 412 13.72 7.51 -1.68
N CYS A 413 13.00 7.50 -0.53
CA CYS A 413 11.73 6.78 -0.40
C CYS A 413 10.50 7.68 -0.46
N PHE A 414 10.55 8.87 0.11
CA PHE A 414 9.38 9.74 0.26
C PHE A 414 8.71 10.10 -1.08
N GLU A 415 9.47 10.65 -2.03
CA GLU A 415 8.95 11.02 -3.36
C GLU A 415 8.36 9.81 -4.12
N PRO A 416 9.03 8.64 -4.19
CA PRO A 416 8.44 7.43 -4.75
C PRO A 416 7.13 6.99 -4.09
N LEU A 417 7.03 6.99 -2.76
CA LEU A 417 5.80 6.63 -2.04
C LEU A 417 4.64 7.57 -2.37
N GLN A 418 4.91 8.88 -2.39
CA GLN A 418 3.93 9.89 -2.78
C GLN A 418 3.46 9.69 -4.23
N ASN A 419 4.38 9.47 -5.17
CA ASN A 419 4.06 9.25 -6.59
C ASN A 419 3.26 7.95 -6.83
N LEU A 420 3.41 6.96 -5.96
CA LEU A 420 2.64 5.73 -5.96
C LEU A 420 1.25 5.89 -5.30
N GLY A 421 1.00 6.99 -4.59
CA GLY A 421 -0.20 7.19 -3.79
C GLY A 421 -0.20 6.39 -2.48
N LEU A 422 0.96 5.87 -2.06
CA LEU A 422 1.15 5.12 -0.81
C LEU A 422 1.30 6.09 0.37
N LEU A 423 0.25 6.89 0.61
CA LEU A 423 0.30 8.01 1.54
C LEU A 423 0.28 7.55 3.00
N ASP A 424 -0.43 6.46 3.30
CA ASP A 424 -0.51 5.92 4.65
C ASP A 424 0.81 5.26 5.06
N GLU A 425 1.46 4.54 4.14
CA GLU A 425 2.81 4.00 4.31
C GLU A 425 3.85 5.12 4.53
N ALA A 426 3.72 6.20 3.75
CA ALA A 426 4.59 7.37 3.91
C ALA A 426 4.38 8.06 5.27
N ILE A 427 3.14 8.12 5.80
CA ILE A 427 2.84 8.62 7.14
C ILE A 427 3.50 7.73 8.20
N ASP A 428 3.38 6.41 8.09
CA ASP A 428 3.93 5.48 9.07
C ASP A 428 5.46 5.53 9.10
N LEU A 429 6.10 5.52 7.93
CA LEU A 429 7.55 5.71 7.85
C LEU A 429 8.00 7.08 8.36
N SER A 430 7.23 8.14 8.09
CA SER A 430 7.53 9.47 8.63
C SER A 430 7.48 9.50 10.15
N LYS A 431 6.45 8.93 10.76
CA LYS A 431 6.31 8.85 12.23
C LYS A 431 7.45 8.05 12.86
N ARG A 432 7.83 6.92 12.25
CA ARG A 432 8.97 6.13 12.67
C ARG A 432 10.28 6.91 12.53
N THR A 433 10.46 7.63 11.43
CA THR A 433 11.62 8.50 11.20
C THR A 433 11.73 9.59 12.27
N LEU A 434 10.60 10.20 12.67
CA LEU A 434 10.60 11.18 13.77
C LEU A 434 11.11 10.61 15.11
N GLY A 435 10.99 9.30 15.34
CA GLY A 435 11.56 8.62 16.50
C GLY A 435 13.09 8.50 16.47
N TYR A 436 13.72 8.69 15.31
CA TYR A 436 15.17 8.56 15.14
C TYR A 436 15.89 9.88 14.91
N VAL A 437 15.17 10.94 14.52
CA VAL A 437 15.76 12.26 14.27
C VAL A 437 16.07 12.99 15.58
N LYS A 438 17.11 13.80 15.53
CA LYS A 438 17.46 14.69 16.64
C LYS A 438 16.44 15.83 16.75
N LYS A 439 16.05 16.16 17.97
CA LYS A 439 15.13 17.27 18.23
C LYS A 439 15.70 18.60 17.70
N ASP A 440 14.84 19.42 17.12
CA ASP A 440 15.17 20.72 16.53
C ASP A 440 16.27 20.64 15.44
N SER A 441 16.36 19.49 14.73
CA SER A 441 17.28 19.30 13.61
C SER A 441 16.63 19.63 12.27
N GLU A 442 17.45 19.78 11.22
CA GLU A 442 16.99 20.00 9.86
C GLU A 442 16.19 18.79 9.35
N GLU A 443 16.64 17.57 9.65
CA GLU A 443 15.96 16.33 9.28
C GLU A 443 14.57 16.26 9.92
N GLN A 444 14.43 16.68 11.20
CA GLN A 444 13.12 16.74 11.85
C GLN A 444 12.18 17.69 11.11
N ALA A 445 12.67 18.87 10.73
CA ALA A 445 11.86 19.82 9.97
C ALA A 445 11.46 19.26 8.60
N MET A 446 12.38 18.59 7.90
CA MET A 446 12.09 17.96 6.61
C MET A 446 11.01 16.89 6.73
N VAL A 447 11.08 16.01 7.72
CA VAL A 447 10.08 14.95 7.94
C VAL A 447 8.72 15.55 8.30
N LEU A 448 8.68 16.60 9.13
CA LEU A 448 7.45 17.32 9.47
C LEU A 448 6.86 18.02 8.24
N GLY A 449 7.69 18.66 7.41
CA GLY A 449 7.26 19.26 6.15
C GLY A 449 6.67 18.22 5.20
N ASN A 450 7.31 17.05 5.08
CA ASN A 450 6.81 15.92 4.29
C ASN A 450 5.45 15.42 4.80
N LEU A 451 5.29 15.25 6.11
CA LEU A 451 3.99 14.91 6.72
C LEU A 451 2.93 15.97 6.42
N GLY A 452 3.29 17.25 6.48
CA GLY A 452 2.41 18.35 6.12
C GLY A 452 1.90 18.24 4.68
N ILE A 453 2.80 17.91 3.73
CA ILE A 453 2.44 17.70 2.33
C ILE A 453 1.47 16.51 2.20
N ILE A 454 1.74 15.37 2.87
CA ILE A 454 0.87 14.20 2.80
C ILE A 454 -0.52 14.51 3.38
N TYR A 455 -0.59 15.11 4.56
CA TYR A 455 -1.87 15.48 5.15
C TYR A 455 -2.62 16.50 4.30
N GLY A 456 -1.92 17.44 3.65
CA GLY A 456 -2.51 18.35 2.66
C GLY A 456 -3.10 17.61 1.46
N THR A 457 -2.39 16.61 0.94
CA THR A 457 -2.85 15.75 -0.15
C THR A 457 -4.07 14.93 0.25
N LYS A 458 -4.16 14.50 1.53
CA LYS A 458 -5.32 13.78 2.10
C LYS A 458 -6.46 14.73 2.51
N GLU A 459 -6.39 16.01 2.22
CA GLU A 459 -7.35 17.04 2.64
C GLU A 459 -7.52 17.17 4.16
N GLU A 460 -6.60 16.58 4.96
CA GLU A 460 -6.55 16.71 6.42
C GLU A 460 -5.86 18.03 6.80
N LEU A 461 -6.49 19.15 6.41
CA LEU A 461 -5.87 20.48 6.41
C LEU A 461 -5.41 20.97 7.79
N ASP A 462 -6.07 20.54 8.88
CA ASP A 462 -5.66 20.93 10.24
C ASP A 462 -4.34 20.26 10.64
N LYS A 463 -4.18 18.98 10.30
CA LYS A 463 -2.92 18.27 10.55
C LYS A 463 -1.81 18.79 9.64
N ALA A 464 -2.12 19.09 8.37
CA ALA A 464 -1.16 19.68 7.45
C ALA A 464 -0.61 21.02 7.97
N GLU A 465 -1.50 21.90 8.43
CA GLU A 465 -1.13 23.18 9.04
C GLU A 465 -0.26 22.98 10.29
N GLU A 466 -0.64 22.07 11.17
CA GLU A 466 0.12 21.76 12.39
C GLU A 466 1.54 21.31 12.06
N MET A 467 1.69 20.39 11.10
CA MET A 467 3.02 19.87 10.70
C MET A 467 3.89 20.95 10.09
N HIS A 468 3.36 21.76 9.15
CA HIS A 468 4.12 22.87 8.58
C HIS A 468 4.47 23.96 9.58
N LYS A 469 3.61 24.27 10.57
CA LYS A 469 3.95 25.20 11.65
C LYS A 469 5.08 24.67 12.53
N LYS A 470 5.07 23.39 12.89
CA LYS A 470 6.16 22.76 13.65
C LYS A 470 7.47 22.77 12.87
N SER A 471 7.44 22.43 11.57
CA SER A 471 8.60 22.54 10.69
C SER A 471 9.12 23.96 10.63
N LEU A 472 8.24 24.94 10.37
CA LEU A 472 8.58 26.35 10.28
C LEU A 472 9.25 26.90 11.57
N GLU A 473 8.79 26.47 12.73
CA GLU A 473 9.41 26.85 14.02
C GLU A 473 10.88 26.37 14.09
N ILE A 474 11.15 25.14 13.67
CA ILE A 474 12.50 24.56 13.66
C ILE A 474 13.38 25.29 12.64
N VAL A 475 12.93 25.44 11.39
CA VAL A 475 13.74 26.08 10.33
C VAL A 475 13.99 27.57 10.60
N LYS A 476 13.10 28.24 11.35
CA LYS A 476 13.35 29.62 11.86
C LYS A 476 14.47 29.64 12.89
N LYS A 477 14.48 28.72 13.86
CA LYS A 477 15.57 28.59 14.85
C LYS A 477 16.90 28.33 14.17
N LEU A 478 16.91 27.51 13.12
CA LEU A 478 18.10 27.15 12.36
C LEU A 478 18.54 28.22 11.36
N GLY A 479 17.69 29.22 11.08
CA GLY A 479 17.96 30.21 10.03
C GLY A 479 17.90 29.63 8.61
N HIS A 480 17.24 28.47 8.42
CA HIS A 480 17.19 27.75 7.14
C HIS A 480 16.16 28.35 6.19
N LEU A 481 16.58 29.34 5.39
CA LEU A 481 15.70 30.15 4.53
C LEU A 481 14.90 29.31 3.52
N VAL A 482 15.51 28.29 2.91
CA VAL A 482 14.82 27.44 1.92
C VAL A 482 13.64 26.70 2.57
N GLY A 483 13.82 26.12 3.76
CA GLY A 483 12.77 25.46 4.52
C GLY A 483 11.66 26.45 4.92
N MET A 484 12.03 27.66 5.39
CA MET A 484 11.06 28.70 5.71
C MET A 484 10.20 29.08 4.51
N ALA A 485 10.81 29.28 3.33
CA ALA A 485 10.08 29.60 2.11
C ALA A 485 9.10 28.47 1.71
N SER A 486 9.54 27.21 1.84
CA SER A 486 8.70 26.04 1.56
C SER A 486 7.50 25.96 2.49
N ASP A 487 7.71 26.06 3.82
CA ASP A 487 6.62 25.97 4.79
C ASP A 487 5.62 27.12 4.67
N TYR A 488 6.11 28.35 4.45
CA TYR A 488 5.21 29.48 4.18
C TYR A 488 4.40 29.28 2.89
N GLY A 489 5.01 28.75 1.82
CA GLY A 489 4.34 28.43 0.58
C GLY A 489 3.21 27.39 0.79
N ASN A 490 3.49 26.31 1.51
CA ASN A 490 2.53 25.25 1.80
C ASN A 490 1.41 25.73 2.74
N LEU A 491 1.72 26.52 3.77
CA LEU A 491 0.70 27.17 4.61
C LEU A 491 -0.21 28.08 3.78
N GLY A 492 0.35 28.82 2.82
CA GLY A 492 -0.42 29.63 1.89
C GLY A 492 -1.40 28.80 1.06
N LEU A 493 -0.98 27.63 0.57
CA LEU A 493 -1.85 26.71 -0.16
C LEU A 493 -2.96 26.13 0.73
N ILE A 494 -2.66 25.76 1.97
CA ILE A 494 -3.62 25.26 2.95
C ILE A 494 -4.69 26.31 3.22
N TYR A 495 -4.30 27.56 3.51
CA TYR A 495 -5.25 28.67 3.74
C TYR A 495 -6.08 29.00 2.50
N LYS A 496 -5.48 28.92 1.31
CA LYS A 496 -6.22 29.05 0.04
C LYS A 496 -7.32 27.98 -0.08
N THR A 497 -7.00 26.72 0.20
CA THR A 497 -7.96 25.61 0.14
C THR A 497 -9.10 25.78 1.14
N ARG A 498 -8.84 26.36 2.32
CA ARG A 498 -9.88 26.73 3.30
C ARG A 498 -10.69 27.97 2.92
N GLY A 499 -10.34 28.69 1.86
CA GLY A 499 -10.95 29.97 1.49
C GLY A 499 -10.48 31.17 2.32
N GLU A 500 -9.46 31.01 3.18
CA GLU A 500 -8.87 32.07 4.00
C GLU A 500 -7.88 32.90 3.17
N LEU A 501 -8.40 33.58 2.13
CA LEU A 501 -7.58 34.18 1.07
C LEU A 501 -6.58 35.24 1.56
N ASP A 502 -6.91 36.01 2.61
CA ASP A 502 -6.00 37.03 3.14
C ASP A 502 -4.80 36.39 3.87
N LYS A 503 -5.03 35.32 4.64
CA LYS A 503 -3.93 34.58 5.27
C LYS A 503 -3.08 33.87 4.23
N ALA A 504 -3.72 33.32 3.19
CA ALA A 504 -3.00 32.70 2.09
C ALA A 504 -2.06 33.68 1.39
N GLU A 505 -2.57 34.89 1.09
CA GLU A 505 -1.79 35.96 0.48
C GLU A 505 -0.59 36.36 1.37
N GLU A 506 -0.81 36.52 2.66
CA GLU A 506 0.24 36.86 3.62
C GLU A 506 1.35 35.79 3.64
N MET A 507 1.00 34.51 3.73
CA MET A 507 1.99 33.43 3.75
C MET A 507 2.75 33.33 2.44
N LEU A 508 2.08 33.45 1.29
CA LEU A 508 2.73 33.40 -0.01
C LEU A 508 3.68 34.59 -0.24
N LYS A 509 3.33 35.78 0.24
CA LYS A 509 4.23 36.96 0.20
C LYS A 509 5.49 36.73 1.04
N LYS A 510 5.36 36.16 2.25
CA LYS A 510 6.53 35.79 3.07
C LYS A 510 7.43 34.77 2.37
N SER A 511 6.83 33.77 1.71
CA SER A 511 7.57 32.79 0.92
C SER A 511 8.28 33.46 -0.26
N LEU A 512 7.60 34.36 -0.96
CA LEU A 512 8.14 35.10 -2.11
C LEU A 512 9.34 35.97 -1.70
N GLU A 513 9.21 36.78 -0.65
CA GLU A 513 10.29 37.63 -0.12
C GLU A 513 11.56 36.82 0.19
N ILE A 514 11.38 35.63 0.79
CA ILE A 514 12.52 34.77 1.06
C ILE A 514 13.13 34.22 -0.23
N ASN A 515 12.29 33.78 -1.20
CA ASN A 515 12.77 33.29 -2.48
C ASN A 515 13.53 34.38 -3.28
N GLU A 516 13.06 35.62 -3.25
CA GLU A 516 13.75 36.78 -3.81
C GLU A 516 15.12 36.99 -3.16
N ARG A 517 15.16 36.96 -1.81
CA ARG A 517 16.41 37.13 -1.04
C ARG A 517 17.45 36.07 -1.35
N ILE A 518 17.02 34.79 -1.58
CA ILE A 518 17.95 33.70 -1.90
C ILE A 518 18.15 33.49 -3.41
N GLY A 519 17.50 34.29 -4.25
CA GLY A 519 17.61 34.20 -5.71
C GLY A 519 16.98 32.95 -6.32
N LYS A 520 16.02 32.30 -5.64
CA LYS A 520 15.38 31.04 -6.10
C LYS A 520 14.26 31.34 -7.10
N GLN A 521 14.61 31.49 -8.38
CA GLN A 521 13.68 31.87 -9.45
C GLN A 521 12.46 30.93 -9.54
N GLU A 522 12.67 29.60 -9.44
CA GLU A 522 11.58 28.62 -9.44
C GLU A 522 10.59 28.85 -8.29
N GLY A 523 11.11 29.10 -7.09
CA GLY A 523 10.29 29.45 -5.92
C GLY A 523 9.48 30.72 -6.14
N MET A 524 10.11 31.76 -6.73
CA MET A 524 9.43 33.01 -7.08
C MET A 524 8.30 32.79 -8.07
N ALA A 525 8.53 32.06 -9.17
CA ALA A 525 7.51 31.75 -10.17
C ALA A 525 6.31 31.01 -9.56
N ASN A 526 6.56 30.02 -8.69
CA ASN A 526 5.52 29.29 -7.99
C ASN A 526 4.66 30.21 -7.10
N GLN A 527 5.30 31.11 -6.33
CA GLN A 527 4.55 32.03 -5.47
C GLN A 527 3.79 33.10 -6.25
N TYR A 528 4.36 33.65 -7.33
CA TYR A 528 3.64 34.53 -8.23
C TYR A 528 2.41 33.84 -8.84
N GLY A 529 2.55 32.58 -9.30
CA GLY A 529 1.41 31.81 -9.81
C GLY A 529 0.30 31.60 -8.77
N ASN A 530 0.68 31.26 -7.53
CA ASN A 530 -0.27 31.09 -6.42
C ASN A 530 -0.94 32.41 -6.02
N LEU A 531 -0.20 33.52 -5.96
CA LEU A 531 -0.74 34.85 -5.73
C LEU A 531 -1.68 35.28 -6.87
N GLY A 532 -1.33 34.99 -8.13
CA GLY A 532 -2.21 35.21 -9.28
C GLY A 532 -3.55 34.51 -9.13
N ASN A 533 -3.54 33.24 -8.71
CA ASN A 533 -4.77 32.50 -8.42
C ASN A 533 -5.60 33.13 -7.28
N ILE A 534 -4.96 33.62 -6.21
CA ILE A 534 -5.65 34.28 -5.10
C ILE A 534 -6.28 35.60 -5.58
N TYR A 535 -5.54 36.44 -6.29
CA TYR A 535 -6.06 37.70 -6.81
C TYR A 535 -7.19 37.49 -7.82
N GLN A 536 -7.09 36.46 -8.67
CA GLN A 536 -8.19 36.07 -9.54
C GLN A 536 -9.45 35.71 -8.74
N THR A 537 -9.32 34.91 -7.66
CA THR A 537 -10.43 34.51 -6.80
C THR A 537 -11.03 35.71 -6.05
N LYS A 538 -10.21 36.70 -5.66
CA LYS A 538 -10.66 37.97 -5.06
C LYS A 538 -11.28 38.94 -6.07
N GLY A 539 -11.21 38.65 -7.38
CA GLY A 539 -11.65 39.57 -8.44
C GLY A 539 -10.67 40.72 -8.73
N GLU A 540 -9.48 40.69 -8.14
CA GLU A 540 -8.43 41.71 -8.36
C GLU A 540 -7.64 41.39 -9.63
N LEU A 541 -8.32 41.48 -10.79
CA LEU A 541 -7.85 40.95 -12.06
C LEU A 541 -6.56 41.63 -12.57
N ASP A 542 -6.35 42.91 -12.26
CA ASP A 542 -5.12 43.62 -12.64
C ASP A 542 -3.89 43.08 -11.92
N LYS A 543 -4.03 42.80 -10.62
CA LYS A 543 -2.97 42.14 -9.85
C LYS A 543 -2.72 40.72 -10.33
N ALA A 544 -3.78 39.96 -10.65
CA ALA A 544 -3.65 38.61 -11.17
C ALA A 544 -2.87 38.58 -12.48
N GLU A 545 -3.17 39.51 -13.43
CA GLU A 545 -2.47 39.65 -14.67
C GLU A 545 -0.98 39.99 -14.46
N GLU A 546 -0.68 40.93 -13.56
CA GLU A 546 0.71 41.28 -13.20
C GLU A 546 1.46 40.04 -12.67
N MET A 547 0.86 39.28 -11.79
CA MET A 547 1.50 38.09 -11.22
C MET A 547 1.79 37.03 -12.31
N TYR A 548 0.83 36.73 -13.16
CA TYR A 548 1.07 35.77 -14.26
C TYR A 548 2.05 36.29 -15.29
N GLY A 549 2.14 37.61 -15.51
CA GLY A 549 3.19 38.22 -16.30
C GLY A 549 4.59 37.94 -15.75
N LYS A 550 4.77 38.11 -14.42
CA LYS A 550 6.05 37.77 -13.76
C LYS A 550 6.37 36.26 -13.85
N VAL A 551 5.36 35.39 -13.78
CA VAL A 551 5.56 33.94 -14.03
C VAL A 551 6.11 33.72 -15.42
N LEU A 552 5.50 34.35 -16.47
CA LEU A 552 5.95 34.19 -17.86
C LEU A 552 7.39 34.64 -18.06
N ASP A 553 7.78 35.75 -17.45
CA ASP A 553 9.13 36.28 -17.58
C ASP A 553 10.17 35.32 -16.97
N ILE A 554 9.91 34.82 -15.78
CA ILE A 554 10.80 33.87 -15.10
C ILE A 554 10.84 32.54 -15.85
N GLU A 555 9.69 31.97 -16.20
CA GLU A 555 9.61 30.64 -16.82
C GLU A 555 10.20 30.60 -18.24
N LYS A 556 10.15 31.74 -18.98
CA LYS A 556 10.88 31.91 -20.24
C LYS A 556 12.39 31.86 -20.01
N GLN A 557 12.89 32.52 -18.95
CA GLN A 557 14.33 32.49 -18.62
C GLN A 557 14.78 31.08 -18.22
N LEU A 558 13.93 30.35 -17.51
CA LEU A 558 14.17 28.96 -17.08
C LEU A 558 13.98 27.93 -18.20
N GLY A 559 13.39 28.35 -19.35
CA GLY A 559 13.15 27.45 -20.48
C GLY A 559 12.12 26.34 -20.19
N ARG A 560 11.07 26.62 -19.43
CA ARG A 560 10.06 25.64 -18.99
C ARG A 560 8.75 25.79 -19.77
N PRO A 561 8.58 25.12 -20.91
CA PRO A 561 7.41 25.29 -21.76
C PRO A 561 6.09 24.91 -21.10
N ASP A 562 6.08 23.89 -20.23
CA ASP A 562 4.88 23.48 -19.50
C ASP A 562 4.33 24.62 -18.61
N SER A 563 5.19 25.27 -17.84
CA SER A 563 4.81 26.39 -16.96
C SER A 563 4.42 27.64 -17.75
N ILE A 564 5.09 27.89 -18.89
CA ILE A 564 4.74 28.98 -19.82
C ILE A 564 3.32 28.78 -20.39
N ALA A 565 2.99 27.56 -20.81
CA ALA A 565 1.66 27.22 -21.31
C ALA A 565 0.57 27.45 -20.24
N LYS A 566 0.82 26.99 -19.00
CA LYS A 566 -0.09 27.22 -17.85
C LYS A 566 -0.32 28.71 -17.59
N ALA A 567 0.75 29.51 -17.62
CA ALA A 567 0.64 30.97 -17.41
C ALA A 567 -0.17 31.66 -18.51
N PHE A 568 0.03 31.30 -19.80
CA PHE A 568 -0.83 31.78 -20.88
C PHE A 568 -2.28 31.36 -20.71
N GLY A 569 -2.54 30.10 -20.31
CA GLY A 569 -3.90 29.62 -20.01
C GLY A 569 -4.58 30.44 -18.92
N ASN A 570 -3.87 30.76 -17.83
CA ASN A 570 -4.40 31.59 -16.74
C ASN A 570 -4.63 33.05 -17.17
N LEU A 571 -3.74 33.65 -17.96
CA LEU A 571 -3.98 34.99 -18.56
C LEU A 571 -5.20 34.96 -19.46
N GLY A 572 -5.40 33.92 -20.26
CA GLY A 572 -6.62 33.74 -21.06
C GLY A 572 -7.89 33.74 -20.19
N ILE A 573 -7.86 33.11 -19.02
CA ILE A 573 -8.98 33.14 -18.07
C ILE A 573 -9.20 34.57 -17.53
N ILE A 574 -8.15 35.31 -17.20
CA ILE A 574 -8.27 36.71 -16.74
C ILE A 574 -8.93 37.59 -17.79
N TYR A 575 -8.47 37.52 -19.07
CA TYR A 575 -9.06 38.28 -20.17
C TYR A 575 -10.50 37.84 -20.46
N HIS A 576 -10.80 36.55 -20.35
CA HIS A 576 -12.17 36.05 -20.48
C HIS A 576 -13.09 36.68 -19.40
N ILE A 577 -12.68 36.70 -18.13
CA ILE A 577 -13.48 37.29 -17.03
C ILE A 577 -13.68 38.79 -17.25
N ARG A 578 -12.71 39.50 -17.83
CA ARG A 578 -12.84 40.93 -18.20
C ARG A 578 -13.74 41.16 -19.41
N GLY A 579 -14.10 40.13 -20.16
CA GLY A 579 -14.87 40.24 -21.40
C GLY A 579 -14.00 40.57 -22.64
N ASP A 580 -12.68 40.60 -22.51
CA ASP A 580 -11.76 40.80 -23.65
C ASP A 580 -11.53 39.46 -24.37
N LEU A 581 -12.54 39.05 -25.12
CA LEU A 581 -12.60 37.72 -25.72
C LEU A 581 -11.50 37.53 -26.79
N ASP A 582 -11.02 38.59 -27.42
CA ASP A 582 -9.97 38.49 -28.44
C ASP A 582 -8.60 38.20 -27.82
N LYS A 583 -8.26 38.90 -26.73
CA LYS A 583 -7.03 38.58 -25.97
C LYS A 583 -7.12 37.23 -25.29
N ALA A 584 -8.29 36.87 -24.77
CA ALA A 584 -8.48 35.53 -24.19
C ALA A 584 -8.19 34.43 -25.21
N GLU A 585 -8.74 34.55 -26.43
CA GLU A 585 -8.50 33.62 -27.53
C GLU A 585 -7.02 33.53 -27.89
N GLU A 586 -6.33 34.71 -28.01
CA GLU A 586 -4.91 34.76 -28.28
C GLU A 586 -4.10 34.00 -27.23
N MET A 587 -4.36 34.22 -25.96
CA MET A 587 -3.65 33.54 -24.87
C MET A 587 -3.92 32.04 -24.85
N TYR A 588 -5.18 31.60 -25.01
CA TYR A 588 -5.48 30.17 -25.10
C TYR A 588 -4.79 29.50 -26.30
N LYS A 589 -4.72 30.15 -27.46
CA LYS A 589 -4.00 29.63 -28.63
C LYS A 589 -2.49 29.51 -28.38
N LYS A 590 -1.87 30.51 -27.74
CA LYS A 590 -0.45 30.43 -27.35
C LYS A 590 -0.20 29.28 -26.38
N SER A 591 -1.08 29.07 -25.42
CA SER A 591 -1.00 27.93 -24.51
C SER A 591 -1.12 26.62 -25.27
N LEU A 592 -2.13 26.48 -26.14
CA LEU A 592 -2.40 25.29 -26.95
C LEU A 592 -1.22 24.92 -27.85
N GLU A 593 -0.63 25.91 -28.56
CA GLU A 593 0.54 25.70 -29.43
C GLU A 593 1.72 25.10 -28.65
N ILE A 594 1.95 25.57 -27.43
CA ILE A 594 3.02 25.04 -26.59
C ILE A 594 2.65 23.63 -26.12
N ASP A 595 1.41 23.41 -25.67
CA ASP A 595 0.93 22.10 -25.20
C ASP A 595 1.00 21.04 -26.32
N GLU A 596 0.67 21.40 -27.56
CA GLU A 596 0.81 20.54 -28.74
C GLU A 596 2.28 20.18 -28.99
N ARG A 597 3.18 21.17 -28.95
CA ARG A 597 4.62 20.96 -29.17
C ARG A 597 5.24 20.02 -28.13
N ILE A 598 4.80 20.08 -26.87
CA ILE A 598 5.34 19.23 -25.79
C ILE A 598 4.52 17.96 -25.57
N GLY A 599 3.40 17.77 -26.31
CA GLY A 599 2.54 16.59 -26.21
C GLY A 599 1.69 16.52 -24.94
N ARG A 600 1.41 17.65 -24.26
CA ARG A 600 0.64 17.69 -23.00
C ARG A 600 -0.86 17.63 -23.26
N GLN A 601 -1.41 16.43 -23.35
CA GLN A 601 -2.80 16.18 -23.73
C GLN A 601 -3.83 16.84 -22.79
N GLU A 602 -3.58 16.88 -21.49
CA GLU A 602 -4.45 17.55 -20.52
C GLU A 602 -4.51 19.06 -20.74
N GLY A 603 -3.37 19.71 -21.01
CA GLY A 603 -3.30 21.12 -21.36
C GLY A 603 -4.10 21.41 -22.62
N MET A 604 -3.86 20.65 -23.69
CA MET A 604 -4.63 20.77 -24.94
C MET A 604 -6.14 20.66 -24.71
N ALA A 605 -6.58 19.66 -23.94
CA ALA A 605 -8.00 19.46 -23.63
C ALA A 605 -8.61 20.66 -22.89
N ASN A 606 -7.89 21.22 -21.92
CA ASN A 606 -8.34 22.41 -21.18
C ASN A 606 -8.44 23.64 -22.11
N GLN A 607 -7.46 23.85 -22.99
CA GLN A 607 -7.51 24.99 -23.92
C GLN A 607 -8.64 24.83 -24.96
N TYR A 608 -8.86 23.64 -25.50
CA TYR A 608 -10.00 23.39 -26.38
C TYR A 608 -11.32 23.64 -25.67
N ARG A 609 -11.50 23.19 -24.40
CA ARG A 609 -12.69 23.51 -23.62
C ARG A 609 -12.89 25.02 -23.47
N ASN A 610 -11.84 25.78 -23.13
CA ASN A 610 -11.91 27.22 -22.94
C ASN A 610 -12.21 27.97 -24.25
N LEU A 611 -11.58 27.56 -25.37
CA LEU A 611 -11.88 28.12 -26.71
C LEU A 611 -13.33 27.84 -27.10
N GLY A 612 -13.86 26.66 -26.80
CA GLY A 612 -15.26 26.34 -27.01
C GLY A 612 -16.20 27.31 -26.25
N VAL A 613 -15.91 27.59 -24.98
CA VAL A 613 -16.67 28.58 -24.20
C VAL A 613 -16.61 29.98 -24.84
N LEU A 614 -15.47 30.44 -25.32
CA LEU A 614 -15.36 31.74 -25.99
C LEU A 614 -16.20 31.80 -27.28
N HIS A 615 -16.18 30.75 -28.10
CA HIS A 615 -16.95 30.71 -29.32
C HIS A 615 -18.47 30.66 -29.06
N GLU A 616 -18.90 29.99 -28.00
CA GLU A 616 -20.31 30.03 -27.57
C GLU A 616 -20.74 31.44 -27.14
N LEU A 617 -19.92 32.15 -26.36
CA LEU A 617 -20.17 33.55 -25.97
C LEU A 617 -20.27 34.48 -27.18
N ARG A 618 -19.58 34.18 -28.26
CA ARG A 618 -19.67 34.91 -29.53
C ARG A 618 -20.84 34.50 -30.42
N GLY A 619 -21.68 33.56 -29.98
CA GLY A 619 -22.79 33.02 -30.76
C GLY A 619 -22.36 32.02 -31.86
N ASN A 620 -21.12 31.55 -31.84
CA ASN A 620 -20.58 30.61 -32.83
C ASN A 620 -20.72 29.16 -32.35
N SER A 621 -21.94 28.69 -32.12
CA SER A 621 -22.23 27.39 -31.52
C SER A 621 -21.62 26.19 -32.28
N GLY A 622 -21.50 26.30 -33.62
CA GLY A 622 -20.85 25.24 -34.41
C GLY A 622 -19.37 25.06 -34.07
N LYS A 623 -18.61 26.15 -33.97
CA LYS A 623 -17.20 26.10 -33.57
C LYS A 623 -17.04 25.74 -32.09
N ALA A 624 -17.93 26.20 -31.23
CA ALA A 624 -17.94 25.83 -29.82
C ALA A 624 -18.05 24.30 -29.66
N LYS A 625 -18.99 23.69 -30.38
CA LYS A 625 -19.18 22.24 -30.38
C LYS A 625 -17.94 21.49 -30.87
N GLU A 626 -17.33 21.94 -32.00
CA GLU A 626 -16.09 21.33 -32.53
C GLU A 626 -14.96 21.31 -31.49
N TYR A 627 -14.75 22.44 -30.78
CA TYR A 627 -13.73 22.53 -29.77
C TYR A 627 -14.02 21.65 -28.55
N TRP A 628 -15.27 21.58 -28.10
CA TRP A 628 -15.67 20.73 -26.99
C TRP A 628 -15.59 19.22 -27.33
N GLU A 629 -15.87 18.83 -28.57
CA GLU A 629 -15.67 17.46 -29.03
C GLU A 629 -14.19 17.05 -28.95
N LYS A 630 -13.27 17.94 -29.41
CA LYS A 630 -11.83 17.72 -29.27
C LYS A 630 -11.41 17.61 -27.80
N ALA A 631 -11.91 18.46 -26.93
CA ALA A 631 -11.64 18.42 -25.48
C ALA A 631 -12.12 17.11 -24.87
N ARG A 632 -13.38 16.70 -25.16
CA ARG A 632 -13.98 15.45 -24.69
C ARG A 632 -13.12 14.25 -25.08
N ASP A 633 -12.72 14.16 -26.34
CA ASP A 633 -11.97 13.02 -26.86
C ASP A 633 -10.57 12.92 -26.23
N LEU A 634 -9.92 14.03 -25.97
CA LEU A 634 -8.66 14.08 -25.22
C LEU A 634 -8.86 13.66 -23.77
N PHE A 635 -9.90 14.17 -23.06
CA PHE A 635 -10.18 13.77 -21.69
C PHE A 635 -10.54 12.28 -21.56
N LYS A 636 -11.25 11.70 -22.56
CA LYS A 636 -11.49 10.25 -22.66
C LYS A 636 -10.17 9.49 -22.79
N LYS A 637 -9.28 9.95 -23.68
CA LYS A 637 -8.01 9.30 -23.95
C LYS A 637 -7.08 9.27 -22.72
N ILE A 638 -7.09 10.32 -21.89
CA ILE A 638 -6.27 10.42 -20.68
C ILE A 638 -6.98 9.91 -19.42
N GLY A 639 -8.19 9.36 -19.55
CA GLY A 639 -8.90 8.73 -18.43
C GLY A 639 -9.48 9.70 -17.39
N MET A 640 -10.00 10.88 -17.81
CA MET A 640 -10.60 11.89 -16.93
C MET A 640 -12.14 11.93 -17.03
N PRO A 641 -12.87 10.94 -16.50
CA PRO A 641 -14.31 10.79 -16.72
C PRO A 641 -15.15 11.97 -16.20
N ASN A 642 -14.72 12.65 -15.16
CA ASN A 642 -15.42 13.82 -14.61
C ASN A 642 -15.36 15.00 -15.57
N GLU A 643 -14.21 15.25 -16.21
CA GLU A 643 -14.06 16.30 -17.21
C GLU A 643 -14.81 15.96 -18.49
N VAL A 644 -14.85 14.68 -18.88
CA VAL A 644 -15.69 14.20 -19.99
C VAL A 644 -17.16 14.57 -19.76
N LYS A 645 -17.72 14.25 -18.59
CA LYS A 645 -19.12 14.58 -18.24
C LYS A 645 -19.39 16.08 -18.30
N LYS A 646 -18.45 16.91 -17.79
CA LYS A 646 -18.60 18.38 -17.83
C LYS A 646 -18.69 18.88 -19.27
N VAL A 647 -17.83 18.38 -20.16
CA VAL A 647 -17.81 18.80 -21.57
C VAL A 647 -19.02 18.26 -22.35
N GLU A 648 -19.43 17.02 -22.09
CA GLU A 648 -20.65 16.45 -22.66
C GLU A 648 -21.89 17.29 -22.30
N GLY A 649 -22.01 17.72 -21.04
CA GLY A 649 -23.09 18.63 -20.62
C GLY A 649 -23.06 20.01 -21.32
N LEU A 650 -21.88 20.50 -21.75
CA LEU A 650 -21.79 21.71 -22.58
C LEU A 650 -22.28 21.46 -24.02
N ILE A 651 -21.93 20.30 -24.59
CA ILE A 651 -22.36 19.91 -25.94
C ILE A 651 -23.88 19.69 -25.99
N GLU A 652 -24.48 19.04 -24.98
CA GLU A 652 -25.91 18.80 -24.87
C GLU A 652 -26.70 20.12 -24.85
N LYS A 653 -26.26 21.10 -24.08
CA LYS A 653 -26.89 22.43 -24.03
C LYS A 653 -26.93 23.18 -25.36
N ILE A 654 -25.97 22.97 -26.26
CA ILE A 654 -26.01 23.53 -27.61
C ILE A 654 -27.01 22.79 -28.50
N ASN A 655 -27.12 21.48 -28.34
CA ASN A 655 -28.03 20.68 -29.16
C ASN A 655 -29.51 20.92 -28.80
N GLU A 656 -29.78 21.43 -27.59
CA GLU A 656 -31.12 21.80 -27.09
C GLU A 656 -31.55 23.21 -27.53
N LYS A 657 -30.62 24.08 -27.92
CA LYS A 657 -30.90 25.41 -28.47
C LYS A 657 -31.13 25.34 -29.98
#